data_de180be1610b3c1f1a3855694373b7ae
#
_entry.id   de180be1610b3c1f1a3855694373b7ae
#
_cell.length_a   1.000
_cell.length_b   1.000
_cell.length_c   1.000
_cell.angle_alpha   90.00
_cell.angle_beta   90.00
_cell.angle_gamma   90.00
#
_symmetry.space_group_name_H-M   'P 1'
#
loop_
_entity.id
_entity.type
_entity.pdbx_description
1 polymer ?
#
loop_
_entity_poly.entity_id
_entity_poly.type
_entity_poly.pdbx_seq_one_letter_code
_entity_poly.pdbx_strand_id
1 'polypeptide(L)'
;MYFRATYRHNSKTGKSDWYYRLVESYRNVLDEVRQRTVLTVGFMSEFSGNQIDMIETGIKNRILGQQSLFEDDQVTAFVEQLYSRMIKEKKIDLGLANSDKDIDTVDLNTLKNKDVREVGAEWLSLQAIRQLGIDRYLASKDWNQEEISLALSHIVSRAVYPASELKTMRFMEDNSSICELTGFDIDKLTKDRLYGISQKLYKEKQGLENYLSKKTNDLFDLQDEIILYDLTNSYFEGEKRRSSLARYGRSKEKRSDCPLVVLALVVNVEGFIKYSSIFQGNMSDSKSLGEIIDHLRISTSISSKRAIVVIDAGIATEDNLSLIQEKGYDYVCVSRSTRAEIKKSETGKPVIVNDKKNREITLEKVLTKDDAAYFLKVTSPTKALKERAMKTLFEQRFEDGLECIRGSLTKKSGVKAYDKVCERIGRLKQKYPSAHKRYKIELERQSVSQNNKTNEICTAMQWEKIAKLDAQKQDECGVYFLRTCIKETEETLVWTIYNCIRNVESSFRTLKTDLDLRPIFHKTDEATQAHLHLGLLAYWVVNTVRYQLQQKEIKSEWREIVRVMNTQKCVTTTVQNTREQWISIRKCSEPEEKALRIYDALRYKYAPFIRKKSVVPKPTIKKNEVVVNYQFMNG
;
A
#
# COMPACT_ATOMS: atom_id res chain seq x y z
N MET A 1 24.23 -21.67 -19.16
CA MET A 1 22.85 -21.58 -19.70
C MET A 1 22.53 -22.86 -20.44
N TYR A 2 21.28 -23.31 -20.42
CA TYR A 2 20.79 -24.50 -21.13
C TYR A 2 19.28 -24.39 -21.36
N PHE A 3 18.77 -25.17 -22.30
CA PHE A 3 17.35 -25.23 -22.53
C PHE A 3 16.64 -26.13 -21.53
N ARG A 4 15.61 -25.60 -20.88
CA ARG A 4 14.68 -26.38 -20.09
C ARG A 4 13.38 -26.56 -20.85
N ALA A 5 13.04 -27.79 -21.18
CA ALA A 5 11.82 -28.13 -21.88
C ALA A 5 10.68 -28.49 -20.91
N THR A 6 9.46 -28.08 -21.24
CA THR A 6 8.22 -28.49 -20.55
C THR A 6 7.17 -28.82 -21.59
N TYR A 7 6.45 -29.95 -21.41
CA TYR A 7 5.40 -30.36 -22.34
C TYR A 7 4.14 -29.51 -22.10
N ARG A 8 3.63 -28.84 -23.13
CA ARG A 8 2.50 -27.90 -23.02
C ARG A 8 1.58 -27.99 -24.23
N HIS A 9 0.31 -27.62 -24.00
CA HIS A 9 -0.66 -27.46 -25.10
C HIS A 9 -0.34 -26.18 -25.89
N ASN A 10 -0.21 -26.33 -27.21
CA ASN A 10 0.01 -25.23 -28.12
C ASN A 10 -1.34 -24.81 -28.71
N SER A 11 -1.86 -23.65 -28.24
CA SER A 11 -3.16 -23.12 -28.70
C SER A 11 -3.21 -22.75 -30.19
N LYS A 12 -2.06 -22.59 -30.86
CA LYS A 12 -1.98 -22.28 -32.30
C LYS A 12 -2.13 -23.52 -33.16
N THR A 13 -1.62 -24.66 -32.71
CA THR A 13 -1.64 -25.91 -33.47
C THR A 13 -2.66 -26.92 -32.96
N GLY A 14 -3.26 -26.69 -31.79
CA GLY A 14 -4.19 -27.60 -31.13
C GLY A 14 -3.53 -28.87 -30.57
N LYS A 15 -2.20 -29.01 -30.63
CA LYS A 15 -1.45 -30.20 -30.19
C LYS A 15 -0.57 -29.80 -28.99
N SER A 16 -0.26 -30.79 -28.15
CA SER A 16 0.74 -30.63 -27.09
C SER A 16 2.13 -30.85 -27.63
N ASP A 17 3.08 -29.99 -27.26
CA ASP A 17 4.46 -30.04 -27.74
C ASP A 17 5.43 -29.52 -26.67
N TRP A 18 6.72 -29.66 -26.93
CA TRP A 18 7.78 -29.19 -26.06
C TRP A 18 7.95 -27.66 -26.14
N TYR A 19 7.87 -27.04 -24.98
CA TYR A 19 8.00 -25.58 -24.79
C TYR A 19 9.31 -25.28 -24.08
N TYR A 20 10.20 -24.51 -24.73
CA TYR A 20 11.57 -24.27 -24.32
C TYR A 20 11.77 -22.92 -23.66
N ARG A 21 12.59 -22.95 -22.62
CA ARG A 21 13.10 -21.75 -21.96
C ARG A 21 14.59 -21.89 -21.81
N LEU A 22 15.32 -20.83 -22.14
CA LEU A 22 16.74 -20.72 -21.83
C LEU A 22 16.88 -20.35 -20.36
N VAL A 23 17.52 -21.22 -19.58
CA VAL A 23 17.72 -21.04 -18.16
C VAL A 23 19.21 -20.99 -17.84
N GLU A 24 19.53 -20.29 -16.77
CA GLU A 24 20.89 -20.21 -16.23
C GLU A 24 20.90 -20.68 -14.80
N SER A 25 21.84 -21.58 -14.47
CA SER A 25 22.12 -21.92 -13.09
C SER A 25 23.13 -20.92 -12.53
N TYR A 26 22.85 -20.41 -11.32
CA TYR A 26 23.77 -19.55 -10.58
C TYR A 26 23.80 -20.00 -9.13
N ARG A 27 24.89 -19.70 -8.44
CA ARG A 27 24.96 -19.85 -6.99
C ARG A 27 24.50 -18.57 -6.34
N ASN A 28 23.57 -18.70 -5.39
CA ASN A 28 23.20 -17.56 -4.56
C ASN A 28 24.29 -17.32 -3.50
N VAL A 29 24.12 -16.31 -2.68
CA VAL A 29 25.09 -15.90 -1.64
C VAL A 29 25.25 -16.95 -0.55
N LEU A 30 24.30 -17.88 -0.43
CA LEU A 30 24.34 -19.03 0.47
C LEU A 30 25.01 -20.26 -0.19
N ASP A 31 25.66 -20.07 -1.35
CA ASP A 31 26.27 -21.14 -2.18
C ASP A 31 25.27 -22.19 -2.69
N GLU A 32 23.96 -21.92 -2.62
CA GLU A 32 22.94 -22.80 -3.15
C GLU A 32 22.78 -22.62 -4.65
N VAL A 33 22.68 -23.73 -5.40
CA VAL A 33 22.42 -23.69 -6.85
C VAL A 33 20.98 -23.29 -7.11
N ARG A 34 20.78 -22.18 -7.77
CA ARG A 34 19.47 -21.66 -8.19
C ARG A 34 19.40 -21.56 -9.72
N GLN A 35 18.20 -21.58 -10.27
CA GLN A 35 17.98 -21.43 -11.70
C GLN A 35 17.13 -20.19 -11.98
N ARG A 36 17.51 -19.41 -12.98
CA ARG A 36 16.69 -18.31 -13.49
C ARG A 36 16.41 -18.47 -14.98
N THR A 37 15.21 -18.10 -15.42
CA THR A 37 14.87 -18.05 -16.83
C THR A 37 15.47 -16.77 -17.43
N VAL A 38 16.38 -16.95 -18.39
CA VAL A 38 17.00 -15.85 -19.14
C VAL A 38 16.08 -15.40 -20.26
N LEU A 39 15.56 -16.36 -21.04
CA LEU A 39 14.68 -16.07 -22.17
C LEU A 39 13.61 -17.16 -22.29
N THR A 40 12.37 -16.75 -22.55
CA THR A 40 11.33 -17.67 -22.97
C THR A 40 11.35 -17.78 -24.49
N VAL A 41 11.71 -18.95 -25.00
CA VAL A 41 11.86 -19.18 -26.44
C VAL A 41 10.52 -19.55 -27.07
N GLY A 42 9.80 -20.50 -26.51
CA GLY A 42 8.52 -20.95 -27.04
C GLY A 42 8.58 -22.39 -27.53
N PHE A 43 7.66 -22.74 -28.40
CA PHE A 43 7.68 -24.02 -29.11
C PHE A 43 8.73 -23.97 -30.24
N MET A 44 9.49 -25.03 -30.38
CA MET A 44 10.54 -25.17 -31.41
C MET A 44 10.30 -26.46 -32.25
N SER A 45 9.05 -26.66 -32.63
CA SER A 45 8.59 -27.85 -33.34
C SER A 45 9.23 -28.03 -34.73
N GLU A 46 9.79 -26.93 -35.28
CA GLU A 46 10.49 -26.92 -36.55
C GLU A 46 11.94 -27.41 -36.48
N PHE A 47 12.50 -27.60 -35.29
CA PHE A 47 13.86 -28.04 -35.08
C PHE A 47 13.92 -29.48 -34.52
N SER A 48 14.85 -30.27 -35.03
CA SER A 48 15.19 -31.57 -34.47
C SER A 48 15.94 -31.45 -33.15
N GLY A 49 16.02 -32.52 -32.37
CA GLY A 49 16.76 -32.54 -31.10
C GLY A 49 18.22 -32.09 -31.27
N ASN A 50 18.91 -32.57 -32.30
CA ASN A 50 20.29 -32.19 -32.59
C ASN A 50 20.41 -30.69 -32.92
N GLN A 51 19.46 -30.12 -33.67
CA GLN A 51 19.45 -28.70 -33.99
C GLN A 51 19.19 -27.85 -32.73
N ILE A 52 18.38 -28.34 -31.81
CA ILE A 52 18.13 -27.64 -30.52
C ILE A 52 19.42 -27.58 -29.69
N ASP A 53 20.21 -28.66 -29.64
CA ASP A 53 21.50 -28.69 -28.96
C ASP A 53 22.52 -27.77 -29.66
N MET A 54 22.51 -27.69 -31.00
CA MET A 54 23.31 -26.75 -31.77
C MET A 54 22.90 -25.29 -31.49
N ILE A 55 21.61 -24.98 -31.40
CA ILE A 55 21.10 -23.65 -31.04
C ILE A 55 21.57 -23.27 -29.63
N GLU A 56 21.49 -24.18 -28.67
CA GLU A 56 21.96 -23.96 -27.30
C GLU A 56 23.46 -23.62 -27.28
N THR A 57 24.26 -24.41 -27.96
CA THR A 57 25.71 -24.21 -28.10
C THR A 57 26.03 -22.91 -28.81
N GLY A 58 25.31 -22.60 -29.90
CA GLY A 58 25.47 -21.37 -30.66
C GLY A 58 25.20 -20.11 -29.84
N ILE A 59 24.14 -20.13 -29.02
CA ILE A 59 23.86 -19.01 -28.12
C ILE A 59 24.97 -18.84 -27.08
N LYS A 60 25.48 -19.93 -26.48
CA LYS A 60 26.60 -19.87 -25.53
C LYS A 60 27.86 -19.26 -26.18
N ASN A 61 28.24 -19.75 -27.36
CA ASN A 61 29.41 -19.26 -28.08
C ASN A 61 29.24 -17.78 -28.46
N ARG A 62 28.06 -17.40 -28.92
CA ARG A 62 27.78 -16.01 -29.30
C ARG A 62 27.87 -15.04 -28.12
N ILE A 63 27.41 -15.48 -26.93
CA ILE A 63 27.53 -14.72 -25.66
C ILE A 63 29.02 -14.58 -25.26
N LEU A 64 29.83 -15.59 -25.50
CA LEU A 64 31.27 -15.59 -25.22
C LEU A 64 32.10 -14.87 -26.28
N GLY A 65 31.47 -14.28 -27.30
CA GLY A 65 32.17 -13.59 -28.41
C GLY A 65 32.86 -14.53 -29.40
N GLN A 66 32.54 -15.84 -29.33
CA GLN A 66 33.09 -16.84 -30.24
C GLN A 66 32.17 -16.99 -31.44
N GLN A 67 32.71 -17.08 -32.62
CA GLN A 67 31.96 -17.43 -33.84
C GLN A 67 31.71 -18.95 -33.85
N SER A 68 30.45 -19.34 -33.91
CA SER A 68 30.07 -20.73 -34.19
C SER A 68 29.84 -20.88 -35.68
N LEU A 69 30.67 -21.68 -36.36
CA LEU A 69 30.43 -22.08 -37.74
C LEU A 69 29.54 -23.35 -37.69
N PHE A 70 28.24 -23.14 -37.83
CA PHE A 70 27.31 -24.24 -38.11
C PHE A 70 27.07 -24.29 -39.62
N GLU A 71 27.07 -25.50 -40.20
CA GLU A 71 26.74 -25.72 -41.63
C GLU A 71 25.22 -25.53 -41.89
N ASP A 72 24.41 -25.31 -40.84
CA ASP A 72 22.96 -25.17 -40.92
C ASP A 72 22.56 -23.69 -40.82
N ASP A 73 22.16 -23.13 -41.93
CA ASP A 73 21.78 -21.71 -42.06
C ASP A 73 20.53 -21.39 -41.21
N GLN A 74 19.62 -22.35 -41.02
CA GLN A 74 18.40 -22.18 -40.23
C GLN A 74 18.73 -22.08 -38.74
N VAL A 75 19.64 -22.93 -38.25
CA VAL A 75 20.15 -22.88 -36.87
C VAL A 75 20.86 -21.56 -36.63
N THR A 76 21.75 -21.15 -37.57
CA THR A 76 22.50 -19.91 -37.44
C THR A 76 21.61 -18.66 -37.40
N ALA A 77 20.62 -18.59 -38.28
CA ALA A 77 19.65 -17.47 -38.30
C ALA A 77 18.84 -17.41 -37.00
N PHE A 78 18.43 -18.57 -36.47
CA PHE A 78 17.64 -18.63 -35.21
C PHE A 78 18.49 -18.26 -33.99
N VAL A 79 19.76 -18.65 -33.94
CA VAL A 79 20.73 -18.23 -32.90
C VAL A 79 20.87 -16.71 -32.90
N GLU A 80 21.08 -16.07 -34.08
CA GLU A 80 21.18 -14.62 -34.18
C GLU A 80 19.88 -13.91 -33.79
N GLN A 81 18.73 -14.48 -34.14
CA GLN A 81 17.42 -13.95 -33.71
C GLN A 81 17.27 -13.97 -32.19
N LEU A 82 17.57 -15.10 -31.54
CA LEU A 82 17.49 -15.23 -30.08
C LEU A 82 18.50 -14.33 -29.39
N TYR A 83 19.74 -14.24 -29.91
CA TYR A 83 20.79 -13.37 -29.39
C TYR A 83 20.41 -11.89 -29.49
N SER A 84 19.91 -11.44 -30.64
CA SER A 84 19.41 -10.09 -30.85
C SER A 84 18.24 -9.76 -29.90
N ARG A 85 17.34 -10.70 -29.68
CA ARG A 85 16.24 -10.59 -28.73
C ARG A 85 16.73 -10.46 -27.30
N MET A 86 17.75 -11.26 -26.92
CA MET A 86 18.37 -11.16 -25.59
C MET A 86 19.03 -9.79 -25.35
N ILE A 87 19.67 -9.22 -26.35
CA ILE A 87 20.22 -7.85 -26.29
C ILE A 87 19.08 -6.83 -26.14
N LYS A 88 18.08 -6.91 -27.00
CA LYS A 88 16.92 -5.98 -27.00
C LYS A 88 16.17 -6.01 -25.67
N GLU A 89 15.99 -7.20 -25.10
CA GLU A 89 15.34 -7.40 -23.80
C GLU A 89 16.30 -7.16 -22.61
N LYS A 90 17.54 -6.74 -22.85
CA LYS A 90 18.59 -6.53 -21.83
C LYS A 90 18.79 -7.75 -20.92
N LYS A 91 18.72 -8.95 -21.51
CA LYS A 91 18.91 -10.23 -20.79
C LYS A 91 20.36 -10.66 -20.72
N ILE A 92 21.21 -10.13 -21.61
CA ILE A 92 22.65 -10.34 -21.64
C ILE A 92 23.32 -9.00 -21.43
N ASP A 93 24.32 -9.01 -20.59
CA ASP A 93 25.21 -7.89 -20.40
C ASP A 93 26.46 -8.09 -21.25
N LEU A 94 26.51 -7.43 -22.38
CA LEU A 94 27.64 -7.50 -23.31
C LEU A 94 28.95 -6.96 -22.72
N GLY A 95 28.89 -6.23 -21.60
CA GLY A 95 30.06 -5.68 -20.92
C GLY A 95 30.86 -6.69 -20.13
N LEU A 96 30.31 -7.90 -19.86
CA LEU A 96 30.97 -8.92 -19.05
C LEU A 96 31.69 -10.01 -19.86
N ALA A 97 31.35 -10.19 -21.16
CA ALA A 97 31.89 -11.29 -21.98
C ALA A 97 33.27 -11.01 -22.57
N ASN A 98 33.70 -9.75 -22.68
CA ASN A 98 34.97 -9.32 -23.27
C ASN A 98 35.72 -8.30 -22.40
N SER A 99 35.71 -8.43 -21.08
CA SER A 99 36.61 -7.60 -20.28
C SER A 99 37.97 -8.25 -20.23
N ASP A 100 38.91 -7.75 -21.05
CA ASP A 100 40.30 -7.70 -20.63
C ASP A 100 40.32 -7.23 -19.19
N LYS A 101 41.05 -7.95 -18.32
CA LYS A 101 41.14 -7.60 -16.91
C LYS A 101 41.53 -6.13 -16.82
N ASP A 102 40.58 -5.28 -16.35
CA ASP A 102 40.83 -3.84 -16.18
C ASP A 102 41.69 -3.66 -14.91
N ILE A 103 42.97 -3.96 -15.05
CA ILE A 103 43.96 -3.90 -13.98
C ILE A 103 44.74 -2.59 -14.13
N ASP A 104 44.78 -1.81 -13.03
CA ASP A 104 45.58 -0.62 -12.91
C ASP A 104 46.29 -0.59 -11.56
N THR A 105 47.47 -0.01 -11.47
CA THR A 105 48.20 0.18 -10.24
C THR A 105 47.82 1.52 -9.64
N VAL A 106 47.30 1.52 -8.41
CA VAL A 106 46.74 2.70 -7.79
C VAL A 106 47.41 3.00 -6.44
N ASP A 107 47.48 4.29 -6.09
CA ASP A 107 47.88 4.73 -4.76
C ASP A 107 46.68 4.67 -3.81
N LEU A 108 46.68 3.67 -2.90
CA LEU A 108 45.59 3.45 -1.94
C LEU A 108 45.40 4.62 -0.98
N ASN A 109 46.44 5.43 -0.70
CA ASN A 109 46.33 6.60 0.16
C ASN A 109 45.43 7.69 -0.43
N THR A 110 45.24 7.67 -1.77
CA THR A 110 44.39 8.61 -2.48
C THR A 110 42.95 8.16 -2.61
N LEU A 111 42.60 6.93 -2.14
CA LEU A 111 41.27 6.34 -2.25
C LEU A 111 40.27 7.13 -1.42
N LYS A 112 39.20 7.60 -2.09
CA LYS A 112 38.10 8.35 -1.46
C LYS A 112 36.76 7.84 -1.98
N ASN A 113 35.79 7.74 -1.08
CA ASN A 113 34.40 7.47 -1.43
C ASN A 113 33.59 8.77 -1.33
N LYS A 114 32.82 9.08 -2.36
CA LYS A 114 31.94 10.24 -2.43
C LYS A 114 30.62 9.91 -3.14
N ASP A 115 29.67 10.83 -3.12
CA ASP A 115 28.36 10.70 -3.76
C ASP A 115 27.65 9.40 -3.33
N VAL A 116 27.65 9.12 -2.03
CA VAL A 116 26.96 7.95 -1.46
C VAL A 116 25.47 8.21 -1.51
N ARG A 117 24.73 7.36 -2.23
CA ARG A 117 23.29 7.49 -2.45
C ARG A 117 22.56 6.21 -2.09
N GLU A 118 21.32 6.33 -1.68
CA GLU A 118 20.40 5.20 -1.54
C GLU A 118 20.06 4.63 -2.91
N VAL A 119 19.92 3.30 -2.99
CA VAL A 119 19.63 2.65 -4.28
C VAL A 119 18.74 1.42 -4.13
N GLY A 120 18.87 0.64 -3.05
CA GLY A 120 18.25 -0.68 -2.97
C GLY A 120 16.72 -0.65 -2.99
N ALA A 121 16.09 0.16 -2.14
CA ALA A 121 14.63 0.28 -2.09
C ALA A 121 14.07 0.95 -3.36
N GLU A 122 14.81 1.90 -3.92
CA GLU A 122 14.43 2.56 -5.17
C GLU A 122 14.47 1.60 -6.36
N TRP A 123 15.54 0.79 -6.44
CA TRP A 123 15.68 -0.22 -7.48
C TRP A 123 14.61 -1.32 -7.37
N LEU A 124 14.32 -1.77 -6.14
CA LEU A 124 13.22 -2.69 -5.87
C LEU A 124 11.90 -2.14 -6.40
N SER A 125 11.57 -0.91 -6.04
CA SER A 125 10.33 -0.23 -6.44
C SER A 125 10.25 0.01 -7.94
N LEU A 126 11.37 0.40 -8.57
CA LEU A 126 11.43 0.62 -10.02
C LEU A 126 11.23 -0.69 -10.80
N GLN A 127 11.73 -1.82 -10.30
CA GLN A 127 11.48 -3.12 -10.92
C GLN A 127 10.00 -3.52 -10.81
N ALA A 128 9.34 -3.24 -9.67
CA ALA A 128 7.90 -3.44 -9.53
C ALA A 128 7.09 -2.56 -10.50
N ILE A 129 7.47 -1.30 -10.68
CA ILE A 129 6.86 -0.40 -11.68
C ILE A 129 6.99 -0.96 -13.09
N ARG A 130 8.16 -1.47 -13.46
CA ARG A 130 8.41 -2.09 -14.77
C ARG A 130 7.61 -3.39 -14.96
N GLN A 131 7.44 -4.18 -13.89
CA GLN A 131 6.59 -5.37 -13.89
C GLN A 131 5.11 -4.99 -14.12
N LEU A 132 4.65 -3.93 -13.47
CA LEU A 132 3.31 -3.36 -13.67
C LEU A 132 3.15 -2.73 -15.06
N GLY A 133 4.24 -2.32 -15.72
CA GLY A 133 4.24 -1.73 -17.05
C GLY A 133 3.74 -0.29 -17.08
N ILE A 134 3.88 0.46 -15.97
CA ILE A 134 3.48 1.88 -15.90
C ILE A 134 4.23 2.70 -16.95
N ASP A 135 5.53 2.47 -17.14
CA ASP A 135 6.36 3.08 -18.17
C ASP A 135 5.78 2.88 -19.57
N ARG A 136 5.37 1.65 -19.89
CA ARG A 136 4.78 1.31 -21.19
C ARG A 136 3.41 1.94 -21.38
N TYR A 137 2.59 1.98 -20.32
CA TYR A 137 1.31 2.66 -20.38
C TYR A 137 1.48 4.15 -20.67
N LEU A 138 2.38 4.84 -19.97
CA LEU A 138 2.62 6.27 -20.18
C LEU A 138 3.16 6.54 -21.60
N ALA A 139 4.06 5.70 -22.09
CA ALA A 139 4.55 5.78 -23.47
C ALA A 139 3.42 5.62 -24.51
N SER A 140 2.41 4.79 -24.24
CA SER A 140 1.23 4.63 -25.09
C SER A 140 0.26 5.83 -25.04
N LYS A 141 0.49 6.80 -24.16
CA LYS A 141 -0.27 8.04 -23.98
C LYS A 141 0.51 9.28 -24.42
N ASP A 142 1.42 9.10 -25.36
CA ASP A 142 2.24 10.15 -25.96
C ASP A 142 3.08 10.97 -24.94
N TRP A 143 3.44 10.34 -23.81
CA TRP A 143 4.39 10.93 -22.89
C TRP A 143 5.81 10.80 -23.43
N ASN A 144 6.58 11.88 -23.40
CA ASN A 144 7.98 11.81 -23.77
C ASN A 144 8.84 11.12 -22.69
N GLN A 145 10.05 10.68 -23.08
CA GLN A 145 10.93 9.91 -22.19
C GLN A 145 11.32 10.68 -20.92
N GLU A 146 11.50 11.99 -20.98
CA GLU A 146 11.84 12.82 -19.82
C GLU A 146 10.67 12.88 -18.82
N GLU A 147 9.45 13.04 -19.32
CA GLU A 147 8.23 13.00 -18.50
C GLU A 147 8.03 11.64 -17.84
N ILE A 148 8.22 10.55 -18.60
CA ILE A 148 8.14 9.19 -18.06
C ILE A 148 9.18 9.00 -16.96
N SER A 149 10.45 9.35 -17.21
CA SER A 149 11.52 9.23 -16.22
C SER A 149 11.23 10.01 -14.94
N LEU A 150 10.72 11.24 -15.06
CA LEU A 150 10.31 12.05 -13.90
C LEU A 150 9.13 11.46 -13.16
N ALA A 151 8.10 10.97 -13.87
CA ALA A 151 6.93 10.33 -13.26
C ALA A 151 7.33 9.08 -12.46
N LEU A 152 8.16 8.21 -13.04
CA LEU A 152 8.66 7.02 -12.36
C LEU A 152 9.51 7.39 -11.14
N SER A 153 10.38 8.38 -11.26
CA SER A 153 11.19 8.90 -10.15
C SER A 153 10.30 9.39 -9.01
N HIS A 154 9.25 10.12 -9.33
CA HIS A 154 8.32 10.66 -8.32
C HIS A 154 7.49 9.56 -7.64
N ILE A 155 6.98 8.57 -8.40
CA ILE A 155 6.23 7.44 -7.84
C ILE A 155 7.13 6.60 -6.91
N VAL A 156 8.36 6.30 -7.33
CA VAL A 156 9.33 5.56 -6.51
C VAL A 156 9.67 6.34 -5.25
N SER A 157 10.01 7.63 -5.38
CA SER A 157 10.30 8.45 -4.20
C SER A 157 9.13 8.52 -3.24
N ARG A 158 7.88 8.59 -3.74
CA ARG A 158 6.69 8.55 -2.89
C ARG A 158 6.54 7.22 -2.15
N ALA A 159 6.99 6.11 -2.74
CA ALA A 159 6.96 4.80 -2.11
C ALA A 159 8.04 4.63 -1.03
N VAL A 160 9.27 5.12 -1.26
CA VAL A 160 10.41 4.87 -0.37
C VAL A 160 10.69 6.00 0.62
N TYR A 161 10.35 7.24 0.25
CA TYR A 161 10.52 8.46 1.03
C TYR A 161 9.29 9.35 0.92
N PRO A 162 8.17 8.98 1.54
CA PRO A 162 6.93 9.75 1.47
C PRO A 162 7.09 11.12 2.14
N ALA A 163 7.05 12.18 1.33
CA ALA A 163 7.26 13.55 1.78
C ALA A 163 6.50 14.55 0.88
N SER A 164 6.57 15.85 1.20
CA SER A 164 6.12 16.91 0.30
C SER A 164 7.08 17.02 -0.90
N GLU A 165 6.59 17.58 -2.00
CA GLU A 165 7.35 17.70 -3.25
C GLU A 165 8.70 18.45 -3.05
N LEU A 166 8.72 19.48 -2.21
CA LEU A 166 9.97 20.18 -1.88
C LEU A 166 10.97 19.26 -1.14
N LYS A 167 10.49 18.46 -0.18
CA LYS A 167 11.35 17.51 0.52
C LYS A 167 11.76 16.35 -0.39
N THR A 168 10.86 15.91 -1.26
CA THR A 168 11.15 14.88 -2.27
C THR A 168 12.21 15.36 -3.24
N MET A 169 12.14 16.61 -3.72
CA MET A 169 13.18 17.21 -4.57
C MET A 169 14.55 17.15 -3.89
N ARG A 170 14.64 17.66 -2.65
CA ARG A 170 15.90 17.63 -1.87
C ARG A 170 16.40 16.21 -1.63
N PHE A 171 15.51 15.27 -1.33
CA PHE A 171 15.87 13.86 -1.19
C PHE A 171 16.45 13.30 -2.49
N MET A 172 15.87 13.62 -3.65
CA MET A 172 16.40 13.21 -4.95
C MET A 172 17.78 13.83 -5.22
N GLU A 173 17.99 15.09 -4.84
CA GLU A 173 19.26 15.80 -5.01
C GLU A 173 20.36 15.27 -4.08
N ASP A 174 20.03 15.00 -2.80
CA ASP A 174 21.03 14.77 -1.76
C ASP A 174 21.25 13.29 -1.44
N ASN A 175 20.22 12.46 -1.51
CA ASN A 175 20.23 11.11 -0.92
C ASN A 175 19.97 9.97 -1.91
N SER A 176 19.29 10.23 -3.03
CA SER A 176 18.67 9.24 -3.89
C SER A 176 19.47 9.00 -5.17
N SER A 177 19.44 7.76 -5.66
CA SER A 177 19.95 7.39 -6.99
C SER A 177 18.84 7.32 -8.04
N ILE A 178 17.59 7.67 -7.70
CA ILE A 178 16.43 7.38 -8.56
C ILE A 178 16.52 8.07 -9.91
N CYS A 179 17.01 9.31 -9.99
CA CYS A 179 17.19 10.03 -11.26
C CYS A 179 18.21 9.33 -12.16
N GLU A 180 19.27 8.76 -11.57
CA GLU A 180 20.26 7.97 -12.30
C GLU A 180 19.66 6.63 -12.79
N LEU A 181 18.81 6.00 -12.00
CA LEU A 181 18.13 4.74 -12.34
C LEU A 181 17.09 4.90 -13.45
N THR A 182 16.41 6.02 -13.49
CA THR A 182 15.36 6.32 -14.49
C THR A 182 15.93 7.03 -15.73
N GLY A 183 17.14 7.60 -15.62
CA GLY A 183 17.76 8.42 -16.67
C GLY A 183 17.19 9.85 -16.72
N PHE A 184 16.58 10.33 -15.64
CA PHE A 184 16.15 11.72 -15.54
C PHE A 184 17.34 12.63 -15.23
N ASP A 185 17.43 13.75 -15.94
CA ASP A 185 18.47 14.74 -15.72
C ASP A 185 18.20 15.53 -14.43
N ILE A 186 19.05 15.34 -13.42
CA ILE A 186 18.89 15.95 -12.10
C ILE A 186 18.97 17.48 -12.14
N ASP A 187 19.73 18.06 -13.07
CA ASP A 187 19.87 19.50 -13.19
C ASP A 187 18.57 20.19 -13.63
N LYS A 188 17.65 19.42 -14.19
CA LYS A 188 16.30 19.87 -14.57
C LYS A 188 15.28 19.69 -13.48
N LEU A 189 15.64 19.13 -12.32
CA LEU A 189 14.70 18.85 -11.25
C LEU A 189 14.27 20.14 -10.56
N THR A 190 12.96 20.36 -10.46
CA THR A 190 12.37 21.45 -9.67
C THR A 190 11.11 20.97 -8.98
N LYS A 191 10.74 21.60 -7.87
CA LYS A 191 9.48 21.30 -7.17
C LYS A 191 8.25 21.48 -8.08
N ASP A 192 8.29 22.50 -8.95
CA ASP A 192 7.15 22.80 -9.84
C ASP A 192 6.98 21.75 -10.92
N ARG A 193 8.08 21.15 -11.39
CA ARG A 193 8.02 19.99 -12.28
C ARG A 193 7.44 18.76 -11.57
N LEU A 194 7.76 18.53 -10.29
CA LEU A 194 7.14 17.45 -9.50
C LEU A 194 5.64 17.67 -9.33
N TYR A 195 5.19 18.90 -9.07
CA TYR A 195 3.76 19.23 -9.06
C TYR A 195 3.11 18.99 -10.43
N GLY A 196 3.74 19.51 -11.48
CA GLY A 196 3.22 19.37 -12.85
C GLY A 196 3.06 17.92 -13.29
N ILE A 197 4.07 17.08 -13.02
CA ILE A 197 4.02 15.65 -13.39
C ILE A 197 2.96 14.89 -12.59
N SER A 198 2.77 15.22 -11.30
CA SER A 198 1.70 14.63 -10.48
C SER A 198 0.31 14.99 -11.01
N GLN A 199 0.11 16.24 -11.43
CA GLN A 199 -1.15 16.68 -12.05
C GLN A 199 -1.38 16.01 -13.41
N LYS A 200 -0.32 15.82 -14.21
CA LYS A 200 -0.39 15.10 -15.48
C LYS A 200 -0.75 13.63 -15.25
N LEU A 201 -0.15 12.96 -14.25
CA LEU A 201 -0.52 11.61 -13.84
C LEU A 201 -2.00 11.52 -13.39
N TYR A 202 -2.50 12.53 -12.68
CA TYR A 202 -3.90 12.54 -12.26
C TYR A 202 -4.88 12.64 -13.43
N LYS A 203 -4.53 13.34 -14.50
CA LYS A 203 -5.35 13.38 -15.72
C LYS A 203 -5.51 12.00 -16.36
N GLU A 204 -4.52 11.14 -16.23
CA GLU A 204 -4.53 9.75 -16.70
C GLU A 204 -5.18 8.77 -15.71
N LYS A 205 -5.64 9.25 -14.53
CA LYS A 205 -6.06 8.41 -13.40
C LYS A 205 -6.96 7.25 -13.81
N GLN A 206 -8.06 7.52 -14.47
CA GLN A 206 -9.05 6.49 -14.77
C GLN A 206 -8.51 5.42 -15.72
N GLY A 207 -7.81 5.83 -16.77
CA GLY A 207 -7.19 4.90 -17.72
C GLY A 207 -6.09 4.07 -17.08
N LEU A 208 -5.24 4.72 -16.26
CA LEU A 208 -4.14 4.07 -15.57
C LEU A 208 -4.61 3.09 -14.49
N GLU A 209 -5.61 3.45 -13.69
CA GLU A 209 -6.21 2.53 -12.70
C GLU A 209 -6.85 1.30 -13.37
N ASN A 210 -7.60 1.50 -14.46
CA ASN A 210 -8.18 0.40 -15.23
C ASN A 210 -7.10 -0.51 -15.83
N TYR A 211 -6.02 0.08 -16.36
CA TYR A 211 -4.88 -0.67 -16.87
C TYR A 211 -4.21 -1.49 -15.77
N LEU A 212 -3.91 -0.87 -14.64
CA LEU A 212 -3.26 -1.53 -13.50
C LEU A 212 -4.12 -2.62 -12.89
N SER A 213 -5.44 -2.41 -12.78
CA SER A 213 -6.38 -3.43 -12.32
C SER A 213 -6.33 -4.69 -13.20
N LYS A 214 -6.44 -4.52 -14.53
CA LYS A 214 -6.31 -5.64 -15.47
C LYS A 214 -4.93 -6.27 -15.42
N LYS A 215 -3.89 -5.44 -15.41
CA LYS A 215 -2.50 -5.89 -15.42
C LYS A 215 -2.15 -6.74 -14.19
N THR A 216 -2.66 -6.40 -13.01
CA THR A 216 -2.43 -7.20 -11.79
C THR A 216 -3.22 -8.50 -11.81
N ASN A 217 -4.45 -8.50 -12.34
CA ASN A 217 -5.19 -9.75 -12.54
C ASN A 217 -4.43 -10.71 -13.46
N ASP A 218 -3.91 -10.21 -14.59
CA ASP A 218 -3.14 -11.02 -15.53
C ASP A 218 -1.79 -11.50 -14.95
N LEU A 219 -1.12 -10.66 -14.15
CA LEU A 219 0.19 -10.99 -13.58
C LEU A 219 0.12 -12.05 -12.49
N PHE A 220 -0.94 -12.01 -11.69
CA PHE A 220 -1.06 -12.80 -10.46
C PHE A 220 -2.20 -13.81 -10.50
N ASP A 221 -2.89 -13.94 -11.64
CA ASP A 221 -4.07 -14.81 -11.82
C ASP A 221 -5.14 -14.55 -10.76
N LEU A 222 -5.49 -13.27 -10.57
CA LEU A 222 -6.45 -12.84 -9.56
C LEU A 222 -7.88 -12.90 -10.12
N GLN A 223 -8.80 -13.30 -9.24
CA GLN A 223 -10.23 -13.33 -9.53
C GLN A 223 -10.94 -12.24 -8.72
N ASP A 224 -11.76 -11.42 -9.37
CA ASP A 224 -12.49 -10.32 -8.71
C ASP A 224 -13.86 -10.79 -8.20
N GLU A 225 -13.93 -11.99 -7.60
CA GLU A 225 -15.17 -12.55 -7.05
C GLU A 225 -15.64 -11.80 -5.78
N ILE A 226 -14.71 -11.25 -5.02
CA ILE A 226 -15.00 -10.50 -3.79
C ILE A 226 -14.36 -9.11 -3.90
N ILE A 227 -15.19 -8.10 -3.71
CA ILE A 227 -14.83 -6.70 -3.79
C ILE A 227 -15.06 -6.05 -2.44
N LEU A 228 -14.06 -5.38 -1.93
CA LEU A 228 -14.09 -4.72 -0.63
C LEU A 228 -14.20 -3.21 -0.87
N TYR A 229 -15.22 -2.59 -0.31
CA TYR A 229 -15.43 -1.15 -0.40
C TYR A 229 -15.44 -0.49 0.98
N ASP A 230 -14.61 0.53 1.15
CA ASP A 230 -14.60 1.37 2.36
C ASP A 230 -14.11 2.79 2.04
N LEU A 231 -14.35 3.68 2.98
CA LEU A 231 -13.97 5.09 2.93
C LEU A 231 -12.92 5.40 3.99
N THR A 232 -12.03 6.30 3.65
CA THR A 232 -11.14 6.91 4.63
C THR A 232 -11.08 8.41 4.45
N ASN A 233 -10.74 9.14 5.50
CA ASN A 233 -10.49 10.57 5.41
C ASN A 233 -9.03 10.91 5.70
N SER A 234 -8.57 11.93 4.96
CA SER A 234 -7.32 12.63 5.22
C SER A 234 -7.64 14.07 5.63
N TYR A 235 -6.85 14.61 6.52
CA TYR A 235 -7.05 15.97 7.00
C TYR A 235 -6.05 16.94 6.37
N PHE A 236 -6.49 18.18 6.24
CA PHE A 236 -5.65 19.26 5.76
C PHE A 236 -4.98 20.00 6.91
N GLU A 237 -3.78 20.47 6.69
CA GLU A 237 -3.16 21.47 7.54
C GLU A 237 -3.40 22.88 6.97
N GLY A 238 -3.77 23.80 7.88
CA GLY A 238 -4.09 25.18 7.56
C GLY A 238 -5.46 25.39 6.89
N GLU A 239 -5.81 26.65 6.68
CA GLU A 239 -7.09 27.04 6.08
C GLU A 239 -7.13 26.74 4.58
N LYS A 240 -8.25 26.19 4.11
CA LYS A 240 -8.51 25.79 2.71
C LYS A 240 -9.76 26.51 2.16
N ARG A 241 -9.86 27.82 2.36
CA ARG A 241 -11.07 28.60 2.03
C ARG A 241 -11.52 28.49 0.57
N ARG A 242 -10.57 28.28 -0.36
CA ARG A 242 -10.85 28.20 -1.80
C ARG A 242 -11.02 26.78 -2.33
N SER A 243 -10.86 25.78 -1.48
CA SER A 243 -11.01 24.37 -1.89
C SER A 243 -12.48 23.96 -1.84
N SER A 244 -12.96 23.30 -2.89
CA SER A 244 -14.27 22.68 -2.94
C SER A 244 -14.28 21.32 -2.22
N LEU A 245 -13.14 20.64 -2.19
CA LEU A 245 -12.96 19.33 -1.56
C LEU A 245 -12.83 19.42 -0.04
N ALA A 246 -12.13 20.46 0.46
CA ALA A 246 -11.88 20.62 1.87
C ALA A 246 -13.14 21.06 2.61
N ARG A 247 -13.74 20.14 3.36
CA ARG A 247 -14.95 20.37 4.18
C ARG A 247 -14.78 19.78 5.56
N TYR A 248 -15.35 20.45 6.55
CA TYR A 248 -15.45 19.90 7.90
C TYR A 248 -16.44 18.74 7.89
N GLY A 249 -16.04 17.62 8.48
CA GLY A 249 -16.82 16.40 8.50
C GLY A 249 -16.48 15.53 9.72
N ARG A 250 -17.02 14.33 9.75
CA ARG A 250 -16.74 13.35 10.81
C ARG A 250 -15.36 12.75 10.63
N SER A 251 -14.38 13.24 11.40
CA SER A 251 -13.02 12.69 11.39
C SER A 251 -12.98 11.32 12.08
N LYS A 252 -12.48 10.30 11.40
CA LYS A 252 -12.17 8.98 12.00
C LYS A 252 -11.06 9.10 13.08
N GLU A 253 -10.25 10.16 13.03
CA GLU A 253 -9.16 10.46 13.98
C GLU A 253 -9.53 11.48 15.05
N LYS A 254 -10.81 11.85 15.12
CA LYS A 254 -11.33 12.82 16.09
C LYS A 254 -10.72 14.23 15.97
N ARG A 255 -10.18 14.59 14.80
CA ARG A 255 -9.73 15.93 14.46
C ARG A 255 -10.94 16.75 13.99
N SER A 256 -11.44 17.63 14.86
CA SER A 256 -12.54 18.56 14.55
C SER A 256 -12.04 19.96 14.19
N ASP A 257 -10.74 20.19 14.34
CA ASP A 257 -10.03 21.44 14.16
C ASP A 257 -9.62 21.72 12.72
N CYS A 258 -9.70 20.76 11.83
CA CYS A 258 -9.23 20.87 10.45
C CYS A 258 -10.25 20.32 9.44
N PRO A 259 -10.29 20.89 8.21
CA PRO A 259 -11.10 20.32 7.13
C PRO A 259 -10.53 18.97 6.66
N LEU A 260 -11.40 18.18 6.04
CA LEU A 260 -11.13 16.83 5.58
C LEU A 260 -11.34 16.71 4.08
N VAL A 261 -10.80 15.66 3.50
CA VAL A 261 -11.15 15.07 2.21
C VAL A 261 -11.39 13.59 2.40
N VAL A 262 -12.34 13.02 1.68
CA VAL A 262 -12.67 11.59 1.74
C VAL A 262 -12.09 10.88 0.53
N LEU A 263 -11.36 9.79 0.78
CA LEU A 263 -10.87 8.85 -0.23
C LEU A 263 -11.68 7.56 -0.12
N ALA A 264 -12.34 7.22 -1.20
CA ALA A 264 -13.02 5.95 -1.37
C ALA A 264 -12.12 4.97 -2.13
N LEU A 265 -12.03 3.74 -1.63
CA LEU A 265 -11.29 2.66 -2.27
C LEU A 265 -12.16 1.45 -2.47
N VAL A 266 -12.02 0.87 -3.64
CA VAL A 266 -12.47 -0.47 -3.96
C VAL A 266 -11.24 -1.32 -4.21
N VAL A 267 -11.09 -2.40 -3.45
CA VAL A 267 -9.98 -3.33 -3.58
C VAL A 267 -10.49 -4.76 -3.64
N ASN A 268 -9.71 -5.66 -4.23
CA ASN A 268 -9.98 -7.09 -4.11
C ASN A 268 -9.43 -7.66 -2.79
N VAL A 269 -9.57 -8.96 -2.58
CA VAL A 269 -9.12 -9.63 -1.34
C VAL A 269 -7.61 -9.60 -1.14
N GLU A 270 -6.83 -9.45 -2.22
CA GLU A 270 -5.36 -9.31 -2.19
C GLU A 270 -4.92 -7.86 -1.97
N GLY A 271 -5.86 -6.93 -1.83
CA GLY A 271 -5.60 -5.51 -1.59
C GLY A 271 -5.25 -4.70 -2.84
N PHE A 272 -5.41 -5.25 -4.05
CA PHE A 272 -5.22 -4.47 -5.28
C PHE A 272 -6.42 -3.57 -5.55
N ILE A 273 -6.14 -2.31 -5.87
CA ILE A 273 -7.17 -1.31 -6.15
C ILE A 273 -7.88 -1.67 -7.45
N LYS A 274 -9.21 -1.61 -7.44
CA LYS A 274 -10.07 -1.77 -8.61
C LYS A 274 -10.63 -0.44 -9.07
N TYR A 275 -10.91 0.42 -8.12
CA TYR A 275 -11.40 1.77 -8.36
C TYR A 275 -11.10 2.67 -7.16
N SER A 276 -10.90 3.95 -7.42
CA SER A 276 -10.78 4.96 -6.37
C SER A 276 -11.56 6.22 -6.72
N SER A 277 -12.08 6.92 -5.71
CA SER A 277 -12.71 8.23 -5.88
C SER A 277 -12.37 9.16 -4.72
N ILE A 278 -12.35 10.46 -5.00
CA ILE A 278 -12.02 11.51 -4.04
C ILE A 278 -13.25 12.40 -3.87
N PHE A 279 -13.78 12.46 -2.65
CA PHE A 279 -14.99 13.21 -2.31
C PHE A 279 -14.70 14.35 -1.34
N GLN A 280 -15.64 15.27 -1.25
CA GLN A 280 -15.63 16.32 -0.23
C GLN A 280 -15.57 15.73 1.18
N GLY A 281 -14.91 16.43 2.11
CA GLY A 281 -14.67 15.95 3.47
C GLY A 281 -15.93 15.72 4.32
N ASN A 282 -17.09 16.23 3.91
CA ASN A 282 -18.39 16.02 4.53
C ASN A 282 -19.24 14.93 3.85
N MET A 283 -18.68 14.21 2.86
CA MET A 283 -19.37 13.08 2.22
C MET A 283 -19.73 12.05 3.28
N SER A 284 -21.00 11.64 3.28
CA SER A 284 -21.46 10.57 4.18
C SER A 284 -21.19 9.20 3.57
N ASP A 285 -20.85 8.25 4.44
CA ASP A 285 -20.54 6.87 4.04
C ASP A 285 -21.70 6.25 3.22
N SER A 286 -22.94 6.58 3.55
CA SER A 286 -24.12 6.04 2.88
C SER A 286 -24.36 6.58 1.46
N LYS A 287 -23.91 7.80 1.15
CA LYS A 287 -24.14 8.43 -0.17
C LYS A 287 -23.07 8.11 -1.19
N SER A 288 -21.87 7.72 -0.73
CA SER A 288 -20.71 7.54 -1.59
C SER A 288 -20.80 6.34 -2.54
N LEU A 289 -21.54 5.29 -2.15
CA LEU A 289 -21.65 4.06 -2.93
C LEU A 289 -22.34 4.27 -4.28
N GLY A 290 -23.40 5.12 -4.31
CA GLY A 290 -24.18 5.38 -5.54
C GLY A 290 -23.33 5.91 -6.69
N GLU A 291 -22.29 6.72 -6.38
CA GLU A 291 -21.40 7.27 -7.40
C GLU A 291 -20.34 6.27 -7.89
N ILE A 292 -20.09 5.20 -7.12
CA ILE A 292 -18.99 4.25 -7.36
C ILE A 292 -19.48 2.98 -8.04
N ILE A 293 -20.70 2.53 -7.71
CA ILE A 293 -21.19 1.19 -8.11
C ILE A 293 -21.23 1.01 -9.64
N ASP A 294 -21.52 2.08 -10.39
CA ASP A 294 -21.55 2.04 -11.84
C ASP A 294 -20.16 1.87 -12.46
N HIS A 295 -19.13 2.41 -11.82
CA HIS A 295 -17.75 2.27 -12.26
C HIS A 295 -17.17 0.89 -11.98
N LEU A 296 -17.67 0.18 -10.96
CA LEU A 296 -17.21 -1.18 -10.62
C LEU A 296 -17.41 -2.16 -11.78
N ARG A 297 -18.53 -2.04 -12.50
CA ARG A 297 -18.83 -2.92 -13.64
C ARG A 297 -17.79 -2.83 -14.77
N ILE A 298 -17.15 -1.68 -14.92
CA ILE A 298 -16.15 -1.43 -15.97
C ILE A 298 -14.78 -1.96 -15.54
N SER A 299 -14.50 -1.96 -14.24
CA SER A 299 -13.16 -2.22 -13.67
C SER A 299 -12.97 -3.66 -13.19
N THR A 300 -14.06 -4.44 -13.08
CA THR A 300 -14.00 -5.85 -12.66
C THR A 300 -14.12 -6.77 -13.87
N SER A 301 -13.30 -7.81 -13.91
CA SER A 301 -13.46 -8.89 -14.88
C SER A 301 -14.75 -9.65 -14.56
N ILE A 302 -15.72 -9.62 -15.49
CA ILE A 302 -16.99 -10.34 -15.32
C ILE A 302 -16.70 -11.83 -15.44
N SER A 303 -16.58 -12.51 -14.30
CA SER A 303 -16.74 -13.96 -14.24
C SER A 303 -18.23 -14.31 -14.42
N SER A 304 -18.54 -15.55 -14.79
CA SER A 304 -19.93 -16.03 -14.93
C SER A 304 -20.73 -15.98 -13.62
N LYS A 305 -20.11 -15.69 -12.49
CA LYS A 305 -20.70 -15.55 -11.15
C LYS A 305 -20.82 -14.07 -10.77
N ARG A 306 -21.87 -13.75 -10.02
CA ARG A 306 -22.05 -12.42 -9.43
C ARG A 306 -20.94 -12.15 -8.43
N ALA A 307 -20.24 -11.01 -8.56
CA ALA A 307 -19.26 -10.61 -7.59
C ALA A 307 -19.94 -10.17 -6.27
N ILE A 308 -19.26 -10.42 -5.16
CA ILE A 308 -19.76 -10.12 -3.81
C ILE A 308 -19.11 -8.83 -3.31
N VAL A 309 -19.93 -7.84 -3.00
CA VAL A 309 -19.48 -6.56 -2.43
C VAL A 309 -19.51 -6.64 -0.91
N VAL A 310 -18.37 -6.47 -0.27
CA VAL A 310 -18.25 -6.42 1.19
C VAL A 310 -18.15 -4.97 1.63
N ILE A 311 -19.04 -4.55 2.51
CA ILE A 311 -19.14 -3.17 3.02
C ILE A 311 -19.27 -3.13 4.54
N ASP A 312 -18.81 -2.01 5.13
CA ASP A 312 -18.97 -1.77 6.56
C ASP A 312 -20.41 -1.31 6.90
N ALA A 313 -20.79 -1.47 8.16
CA ALA A 313 -22.10 -1.06 8.68
C ALA A 313 -22.44 0.42 8.38
N GLY A 314 -21.45 1.30 8.27
CA GLY A 314 -21.63 2.71 7.92
C GLY A 314 -22.27 2.92 6.54
N ILE A 315 -21.94 2.04 5.60
CA ILE A 315 -22.36 2.10 4.20
C ILE A 315 -23.63 1.29 3.95
N ALA A 316 -23.88 0.24 4.75
CA ALA A 316 -24.97 -0.72 4.60
C ALA A 316 -26.34 -0.13 5.01
N THR A 317 -26.87 0.78 4.20
CA THR A 317 -28.28 1.24 4.28
C THR A 317 -29.16 0.39 3.38
N GLU A 318 -30.47 0.33 3.61
CA GLU A 318 -31.40 -0.44 2.76
C GLU A 318 -31.31 0.00 1.30
N ASP A 319 -31.25 1.32 1.03
CA ASP A 319 -31.12 1.87 -0.31
C ASP A 319 -29.84 1.37 -1.00
N ASN A 320 -28.72 1.37 -0.27
CA ASN A 320 -27.44 0.90 -0.81
C ASN A 320 -27.44 -0.61 -1.08
N LEU A 321 -28.06 -1.40 -0.20
CA LEU A 321 -28.17 -2.85 -0.38
C LEU A 321 -29.07 -3.20 -1.57
N SER A 322 -30.18 -2.47 -1.75
CA SER A 322 -31.03 -2.59 -2.93
C SER A 322 -30.28 -2.22 -4.20
N LEU A 323 -29.55 -1.09 -4.20
CA LEU A 323 -28.74 -0.64 -5.32
C LEU A 323 -27.68 -1.67 -5.74
N ILE A 324 -26.98 -2.29 -4.77
CA ILE A 324 -26.00 -3.36 -5.04
C ILE A 324 -26.66 -4.51 -5.78
N GLN A 325 -27.85 -4.95 -5.32
CA GLN A 325 -28.59 -6.07 -5.95
C GLN A 325 -29.13 -5.70 -7.33
N GLU A 326 -29.68 -4.49 -7.52
CA GLU A 326 -30.16 -3.98 -8.80
C GLU A 326 -29.04 -3.92 -9.85
N LYS A 327 -27.80 -3.60 -9.41
CA LYS A 327 -26.63 -3.59 -10.30
C LYS A 327 -26.02 -4.98 -10.55
N GLY A 328 -26.64 -6.05 -9.99
CA GLY A 328 -26.27 -7.43 -10.26
C GLY A 328 -25.13 -7.96 -9.37
N TYR A 329 -24.87 -7.34 -8.25
CA TYR A 329 -23.91 -7.81 -7.25
C TYR A 329 -24.62 -8.49 -6.08
N ASP A 330 -23.91 -9.38 -5.41
CA ASP A 330 -24.28 -9.87 -4.08
C ASP A 330 -23.56 -9.05 -3.01
N TYR A 331 -24.02 -9.15 -1.74
CA TYR A 331 -23.37 -8.40 -0.68
C TYR A 331 -23.16 -9.23 0.60
N VAL A 332 -22.16 -8.84 1.37
CA VAL A 332 -21.95 -9.24 2.77
C VAL A 332 -21.60 -7.98 3.57
N CYS A 333 -22.33 -7.72 4.66
CA CYS A 333 -22.11 -6.55 5.51
C CYS A 333 -22.40 -6.84 6.98
N VAL A 334 -21.95 -5.96 7.87
CA VAL A 334 -22.41 -5.99 9.28
C VAL A 334 -23.81 -5.40 9.35
N SER A 335 -24.74 -6.15 9.96
CA SER A 335 -26.10 -5.67 10.20
C SER A 335 -26.14 -4.62 11.30
N ARG A 336 -26.96 -3.60 11.10
CA ARG A 336 -27.35 -2.62 12.14
C ARG A 336 -28.59 -3.06 12.92
N SER A 337 -29.27 -4.13 12.49
CA SER A 337 -30.49 -4.64 13.12
C SER A 337 -30.24 -5.01 14.56
N THR A 338 -31.22 -4.69 15.42
CA THR A 338 -31.20 -5.06 16.84
C THR A 338 -31.59 -6.51 17.02
N ARG A 339 -31.23 -7.12 18.17
CA ARG A 339 -31.61 -8.51 18.53
C ARG A 339 -33.11 -8.78 18.48
N ALA A 340 -33.94 -7.79 18.79
CA ALA A 340 -35.38 -7.95 18.82
C ALA A 340 -36.01 -8.27 17.47
N GLU A 341 -35.34 -7.92 16.39
CA GLU A 341 -35.78 -8.11 14.99
C GLU A 341 -35.35 -9.46 14.41
N ILE A 342 -34.47 -10.20 15.11
CA ILE A 342 -33.85 -11.42 14.58
C ILE A 342 -34.37 -12.64 15.36
N LYS A 343 -35.08 -13.55 14.69
CA LYS A 343 -35.48 -14.84 15.22
C LYS A 343 -34.39 -15.90 15.01
N LYS A 344 -34.25 -16.82 15.96
CA LYS A 344 -33.39 -17.99 15.81
C LYS A 344 -33.91 -18.86 14.65
N SER A 345 -33.03 -19.30 13.78
CA SER A 345 -33.35 -20.36 12.82
C SER A 345 -33.51 -21.67 13.58
N GLU A 346 -34.62 -22.37 13.41
CA GLU A 346 -34.87 -23.67 14.05
C GLU A 346 -34.02 -24.81 13.44
N THR A 347 -33.32 -24.57 12.32
CA THR A 347 -32.67 -25.60 11.51
C THR A 347 -31.14 -25.63 11.56
N GLY A 348 -30.48 -24.67 12.19
CA GLY A 348 -29.03 -24.57 12.19
C GLY A 348 -28.36 -25.02 13.48
N LYS A 349 -27.54 -26.07 13.45
CA LYS A 349 -26.56 -26.32 14.51
C LYS A 349 -25.49 -25.25 14.48
N PRO A 350 -25.02 -24.72 15.62
CA PRO A 350 -23.90 -23.78 15.63
C PRO A 350 -22.65 -24.41 15.01
N VAL A 351 -22.01 -23.70 14.10
CA VAL A 351 -20.73 -24.10 13.48
C VAL A 351 -19.61 -23.41 14.25
N ILE A 352 -18.61 -24.17 14.66
CA ILE A 352 -17.42 -23.65 15.35
C ILE A 352 -16.30 -23.53 14.32
N VAL A 353 -15.69 -22.33 14.23
CA VAL A 353 -14.54 -22.04 13.38
C VAL A 353 -13.42 -21.43 14.21
N ASN A 354 -12.19 -21.59 13.77
CA ASN A 354 -11.04 -20.97 14.42
C ASN A 354 -10.58 -19.72 13.67
N ASP A 355 -10.28 -18.66 14.41
CA ASP A 355 -9.66 -17.45 13.84
C ASP A 355 -8.16 -17.68 13.54
N LYS A 356 -7.50 -16.68 12.92
CA LYS A 356 -6.05 -16.72 12.61
C LYS A 356 -5.14 -16.94 13.85
N LYS A 357 -5.65 -16.82 15.07
CA LYS A 357 -4.96 -17.05 16.34
C LYS A 357 -5.43 -18.33 17.03
N ASN A 358 -6.06 -19.21 16.28
CA ASN A 358 -6.62 -20.50 16.76
C ASN A 358 -7.62 -20.36 17.91
N ARG A 359 -8.48 -19.33 17.87
CA ARG A 359 -9.52 -19.08 18.88
C ARG A 359 -10.88 -19.38 18.32
N GLU A 360 -11.68 -20.10 19.07
CA GLU A 360 -13.03 -20.51 18.69
C GLU A 360 -13.97 -19.33 18.48
N ILE A 361 -14.72 -19.38 17.41
CA ILE A 361 -15.81 -18.46 17.05
C ILE A 361 -17.00 -19.30 16.68
N THR A 362 -18.16 -18.97 17.27
CA THR A 362 -19.40 -19.67 16.99
C THR A 362 -20.22 -18.90 15.96
N LEU A 363 -20.62 -19.60 14.91
CA LEU A 363 -21.45 -19.12 13.81
C LEU A 363 -22.84 -19.76 13.90
N GLU A 364 -23.89 -18.98 13.80
CA GLU A 364 -25.27 -19.44 13.90
C GLU A 364 -26.14 -18.71 12.85
N LYS A 365 -26.74 -19.47 11.94
CA LYS A 365 -27.65 -18.91 10.93
C LYS A 365 -28.96 -18.47 11.61
N VAL A 366 -29.40 -17.26 11.31
CA VAL A 366 -30.64 -16.70 11.88
C VAL A 366 -31.46 -16.04 10.77
N LEU A 367 -32.78 -16.04 10.92
CA LEU A 367 -33.72 -15.43 9.98
C LEU A 367 -34.38 -14.21 10.62
N THR A 368 -34.74 -13.23 9.78
CA THR A 368 -35.63 -12.13 10.20
C THR A 368 -37.11 -12.47 9.93
N LYS A 369 -38.01 -11.68 10.48
CA LYS A 369 -39.44 -11.83 10.26
C LYS A 369 -39.88 -11.71 8.81
N ASP A 370 -39.08 -11.03 7.98
CA ASP A 370 -39.44 -10.67 6.58
C ASP A 370 -38.78 -11.54 5.49
N ASP A 371 -38.10 -12.65 5.86
CA ASP A 371 -37.47 -13.65 4.97
C ASP A 371 -36.63 -13.12 3.77
N ALA A 372 -36.41 -11.81 3.69
CA ALA A 372 -35.76 -11.14 2.54
C ALA A 372 -34.23 -11.22 2.58
N ALA A 373 -33.62 -11.49 3.73
CA ALA A 373 -32.17 -11.52 3.87
C ALA A 373 -31.72 -12.59 4.88
N TYR A 374 -30.54 -13.13 4.66
CA TYR A 374 -29.89 -14.07 5.56
C TYR A 374 -29.02 -13.33 6.58
N PHE A 375 -29.09 -13.78 7.82
CA PHE A 375 -28.26 -13.26 8.88
C PHE A 375 -27.42 -14.37 9.48
N LEU A 376 -26.15 -14.06 9.74
CA LEU A 376 -25.23 -14.91 10.46
C LEU A 376 -24.88 -14.25 11.78
N LYS A 377 -25.31 -14.85 12.89
CA LYS A 377 -24.91 -14.45 14.23
C LYS A 377 -23.51 -14.99 14.48
N VAL A 378 -22.60 -14.10 14.81
CA VAL A 378 -21.20 -14.42 15.11
C VAL A 378 -20.95 -14.12 16.58
N THR A 379 -20.50 -15.13 17.32
CA THR A 379 -20.13 -15.00 18.75
C THR A 379 -18.62 -15.19 18.89
N SER A 380 -17.92 -14.13 19.33
CA SER A 380 -16.48 -14.13 19.50
C SER A 380 -16.10 -13.88 20.96
N PRO A 381 -15.53 -14.87 21.67
CA PRO A 381 -15.10 -14.73 23.06
C PRO A 381 -14.07 -13.60 23.26
N THR A 382 -13.16 -13.45 22.31
CA THR A 382 -12.14 -12.38 22.37
C THR A 382 -12.73 -10.99 22.23
N LYS A 383 -13.72 -10.82 21.35
CA LYS A 383 -14.45 -9.56 21.21
C LYS A 383 -15.24 -9.29 22.49
N ALA A 384 -15.86 -10.32 23.08
CA ALA A 384 -16.55 -10.23 24.36
C ALA A 384 -15.64 -9.73 25.48
N LEU A 385 -14.44 -10.28 25.61
CA LEU A 385 -13.46 -9.84 26.60
C LEU A 385 -13.05 -8.38 26.41
N LYS A 386 -12.76 -7.97 25.17
CA LYS A 386 -12.42 -6.56 24.86
C LYS A 386 -13.58 -5.62 25.17
N GLU A 387 -14.79 -5.95 24.77
CA GLU A 387 -15.98 -5.13 25.02
C GLU A 387 -16.27 -5.01 26.50
N ARG A 388 -16.14 -6.11 27.27
CA ARG A 388 -16.27 -6.10 28.74
C ARG A 388 -15.22 -5.22 29.38
N ALA A 389 -13.94 -5.37 29.01
CA ALA A 389 -12.86 -4.55 29.54
C ALA A 389 -13.04 -3.05 29.24
N MET A 390 -13.43 -2.70 28.00
CA MET A 390 -13.75 -1.31 27.62
C MET A 390 -14.95 -0.78 28.42
N LYS A 391 -15.97 -1.59 28.59
CA LYS A 391 -17.18 -1.26 29.36
C LYS A 391 -16.82 -0.94 30.80
N THR A 392 -16.06 -1.82 31.48
CA THR A 392 -15.57 -1.63 32.84
C THR A 392 -14.74 -0.35 32.96
N LEU A 393 -13.82 -0.12 32.03
CA LEU A 393 -13.00 1.09 32.03
C LEU A 393 -13.82 2.38 31.89
N PHE A 394 -14.86 2.38 31.03
CA PHE A 394 -15.73 3.54 30.87
C PHE A 394 -16.63 3.76 32.09
N GLU A 395 -17.10 2.71 32.71
CA GLU A 395 -17.84 2.77 33.97
C GLU A 395 -16.99 3.37 35.07
N GLN A 396 -15.77 2.85 35.26
CA GLN A 396 -14.83 3.37 36.25
C GLN A 396 -14.53 4.86 36.03
N ARG A 397 -14.20 5.26 34.80
CA ARG A 397 -13.96 6.67 34.49
C ARG A 397 -15.19 7.57 34.66
N PHE A 398 -16.39 7.03 34.48
CA PHE A 398 -17.62 7.75 34.72
C PHE A 398 -17.83 7.93 36.23
N GLU A 399 -17.65 6.86 37.05
CA GLU A 399 -17.69 6.91 38.50
C GLU A 399 -16.66 7.85 39.11
N ASP A 400 -15.39 7.81 38.62
CA ASP A 400 -14.35 8.75 39.02
C ASP A 400 -14.73 10.21 38.72
N GLY A 401 -15.41 10.43 37.59
CA GLY A 401 -15.96 11.72 37.23
C GLY A 401 -17.07 12.20 38.16
N LEU A 402 -18.00 11.31 38.54
CA LEU A 402 -19.05 11.59 39.53
C LEU A 402 -18.45 11.88 40.89
N GLU A 403 -17.46 11.09 41.33
CA GLU A 403 -16.74 11.29 42.60
C GLU A 403 -16.03 12.65 42.64
N CYS A 404 -15.39 13.04 41.52
CA CYS A 404 -14.76 14.36 41.40
C CYS A 404 -15.78 15.50 41.53
N ILE A 405 -17.00 15.34 40.98
CA ILE A 405 -18.09 16.32 41.17
C ILE A 405 -18.55 16.33 42.60
N ARG A 406 -18.83 15.16 43.23
CA ARG A 406 -19.21 15.03 44.62
C ARG A 406 -18.17 15.66 45.56
N GLY A 407 -16.91 15.34 45.36
CA GLY A 407 -15.79 15.92 46.14
C GLY A 407 -15.65 17.45 45.99
N SER A 408 -16.17 18.04 44.89
CA SER A 408 -16.20 19.51 44.77
C SER A 408 -17.28 20.16 45.65
N LEU A 409 -18.34 19.45 46.04
CA LEU A 409 -19.41 19.95 46.89
C LEU A 409 -18.94 20.20 48.33
N THR A 410 -17.98 19.39 48.81
CA THR A 410 -17.43 19.47 50.17
C THR A 410 -16.32 20.54 50.29
N LYS A 411 -15.65 20.90 49.21
CA LYS A 411 -14.55 21.88 49.21
C LYS A 411 -15.06 23.34 49.39
N LYS A 412 -14.33 24.16 50.16
CA LYS A 412 -14.64 25.59 50.38
C LYS A 412 -14.75 26.37 49.07
N SER A 413 -13.84 26.12 48.12
CA SER A 413 -13.78 26.75 46.77
C SER A 413 -14.45 25.93 45.69
N GLY A 414 -15.20 24.87 46.02
CA GLY A 414 -15.82 23.98 45.08
C GLY A 414 -17.07 24.53 44.41
N VAL A 415 -17.42 24.02 43.25
CA VAL A 415 -18.63 24.41 42.52
C VAL A 415 -19.84 23.78 43.18
N LYS A 416 -20.70 24.62 43.77
CA LYS A 416 -21.93 24.20 44.51
C LYS A 416 -23.21 24.68 43.82
N ALA A 417 -23.15 25.67 42.92
CA ALA A 417 -24.31 26.16 42.19
C ALA A 417 -24.99 25.00 41.44
N TYR A 418 -26.28 24.78 41.69
CA TYR A 418 -27.06 23.62 41.21
C TYR A 418 -26.96 23.49 39.68
N ASP A 419 -27.17 24.59 38.94
CA ASP A 419 -27.10 24.58 37.48
C ASP A 419 -25.72 24.18 36.97
N LYS A 420 -24.64 24.67 37.60
CA LYS A 420 -23.27 24.30 37.22
C LYS A 420 -22.93 22.84 37.52
N VAL A 421 -23.51 22.28 38.58
CA VAL A 421 -23.37 20.86 38.91
C VAL A 421 -24.10 20.02 37.87
N CYS A 422 -25.35 20.40 37.52
CA CYS A 422 -26.11 19.75 36.44
C CYS A 422 -25.38 19.81 35.08
N GLU A 423 -24.79 20.96 34.74
CA GLU A 423 -23.99 21.12 33.52
C GLU A 423 -22.78 20.18 33.51
N ARG A 424 -22.03 20.08 34.60
CA ARG A 424 -20.89 19.17 34.72
C ARG A 424 -21.31 17.71 34.59
N ILE A 425 -22.42 17.30 35.18
CA ILE A 425 -23.00 15.97 35.02
C ILE A 425 -23.44 15.74 33.57
N GLY A 426 -24.05 16.74 32.93
CA GLY A 426 -24.45 16.69 31.53
C GLY A 426 -23.24 16.46 30.61
N ARG A 427 -22.16 17.19 30.81
CA ARG A 427 -20.87 17.01 30.08
C ARG A 427 -20.27 15.61 30.32
N LEU A 428 -20.34 15.10 31.57
CA LEU A 428 -19.86 13.75 31.90
C LEU A 428 -20.71 12.68 31.22
N LYS A 429 -22.06 12.82 31.21
CA LYS A 429 -22.97 11.95 30.47
C LYS A 429 -22.68 11.96 28.96
N GLN A 430 -22.42 13.12 28.39
CA GLN A 430 -22.04 13.26 26.97
C GLN A 430 -20.70 12.58 26.67
N LYS A 431 -19.74 12.66 27.59
CA LYS A 431 -18.44 12.04 27.45
C LYS A 431 -18.51 10.50 27.51
N TYR A 432 -19.42 9.94 28.29
CA TYR A 432 -19.59 8.50 28.48
C TYR A 432 -21.04 8.04 28.22
N PRO A 433 -21.51 8.13 26.96
CA PRO A 433 -22.93 7.94 26.61
C PRO A 433 -23.46 6.50 26.83
N SER A 434 -22.58 5.50 26.83
CA SER A 434 -22.94 4.12 27.11
C SER A 434 -22.94 3.78 28.61
N ALA A 435 -22.04 4.39 29.40
CA ALA A 435 -21.92 4.17 30.82
C ALA A 435 -23.06 4.85 31.59
N HIS A 436 -23.35 6.14 31.31
CA HIS A 436 -24.33 6.92 32.11
C HIS A 436 -25.72 6.30 32.16
N LYS A 437 -26.14 5.58 31.11
CA LYS A 437 -27.47 4.93 31.05
C LYS A 437 -27.69 3.87 32.13
N ARG A 438 -26.62 3.45 32.82
CA ARG A 438 -26.64 2.43 33.87
C ARG A 438 -26.65 3.00 35.27
N TYR A 439 -26.63 4.32 35.39
CA TYR A 439 -26.58 5.00 36.66
C TYR A 439 -27.80 5.90 36.82
N LYS A 440 -28.44 5.79 37.99
CA LYS A 440 -29.41 6.76 38.49
C LYS A 440 -28.63 7.75 39.34
N ILE A 441 -28.75 9.04 39.05
CA ILE A 441 -28.02 10.11 39.75
C ILE A 441 -29.07 11.00 40.39
N GLU A 442 -28.96 11.20 41.69
CA GLU A 442 -29.85 12.02 42.48
C GLU A 442 -29.09 13.18 43.10
N LEU A 443 -29.67 14.37 43.04
CA LEU A 443 -29.07 15.59 43.54
C LEU A 443 -30.04 16.20 44.58
N GLU A 444 -29.51 16.56 45.74
CA GLU A 444 -30.22 17.34 46.71
C GLU A 444 -29.94 18.82 46.51
N ARG A 445 -31.00 19.62 46.49
CA ARG A 445 -30.92 21.07 46.32
C ARG A 445 -31.42 21.81 47.53
N GLN A 446 -30.78 22.94 47.83
CA GLN A 446 -31.17 23.84 48.88
C GLN A 446 -31.11 25.29 48.37
N SER A 447 -32.16 26.08 48.67
CA SER A 447 -32.20 27.50 48.36
C SER A 447 -31.50 28.29 49.46
N VAL A 448 -30.50 29.11 49.08
CA VAL A 448 -29.78 29.97 49.99
C VAL A 448 -29.99 31.41 49.56
N SER A 449 -30.58 32.22 50.43
CA SER A 449 -30.77 33.66 50.20
C SER A 449 -29.53 34.44 50.69
N GLN A 450 -28.78 35.08 49.81
CA GLN A 450 -27.74 36.02 50.12
C GLN A 450 -27.92 37.30 49.27
N ASN A 451 -27.90 38.46 49.94
CA ASN A 451 -27.97 39.77 49.29
C ASN A 451 -29.18 39.92 48.33
N ASN A 452 -30.39 39.63 48.80
CA ASN A 452 -31.65 39.72 48.03
C ASN A 452 -31.67 38.86 46.72
N LYS A 453 -30.78 37.89 46.56
CA LYS A 453 -30.80 36.92 45.48
C LYS A 453 -30.93 35.53 46.09
N THR A 454 -31.92 34.78 45.62
CA THR A 454 -32.10 33.35 45.97
C THR A 454 -31.25 32.53 45.00
N ASN A 455 -30.20 31.87 45.49
CA ASN A 455 -29.36 30.97 44.71
C ASN A 455 -29.65 29.52 45.14
N GLU A 456 -29.83 28.65 44.18
CA GLU A 456 -29.92 27.21 44.45
C GLU A 456 -28.53 26.59 44.49
N ILE A 457 -28.24 25.84 45.53
CA ILE A 457 -27.00 25.09 45.70
C ILE A 457 -27.29 23.59 45.79
N CYS A 458 -26.39 22.77 45.28
CA CYS A 458 -26.39 21.33 45.45
C CYS A 458 -25.70 20.99 46.79
N THR A 459 -26.39 20.35 47.69
CA THR A 459 -25.91 19.98 49.03
C THR A 459 -25.36 18.56 49.09
N ALA A 460 -26.00 17.63 48.35
CA ALA A 460 -25.56 16.24 48.25
C ALA A 460 -25.77 15.68 46.85
N MET A 461 -24.97 14.70 46.53
CA MET A 461 -25.06 13.94 45.29
C MET A 461 -24.84 12.47 45.58
N GLN A 462 -25.78 11.66 45.10
CA GLN A 462 -25.75 10.19 45.22
C GLN A 462 -25.98 9.57 43.84
N TRP A 463 -25.47 8.38 43.64
CA TRP A 463 -25.74 7.57 42.45
C TRP A 463 -25.76 6.09 42.78
N GLU A 464 -26.56 5.36 42.04
CA GLU A 464 -26.67 3.92 42.15
C GLU A 464 -26.59 3.28 40.76
N LYS A 465 -26.09 2.06 40.70
CA LYS A 465 -26.00 1.28 39.47
C LYS A 465 -27.27 0.45 39.27
N ILE A 466 -27.89 0.54 38.09
CA ILE A 466 -29.16 -0.13 37.77
C ILE A 466 -28.87 -1.60 37.40
N ALA A 467 -29.05 -2.51 38.35
CA ALA A 467 -28.70 -3.93 38.24
C ALA A 467 -29.40 -4.69 37.08
N LYS A 468 -30.69 -4.39 36.79
CA LYS A 468 -31.45 -5.07 35.73
C LYS A 468 -30.89 -4.84 34.31
N LEU A 469 -30.27 -3.70 34.05
CA LEU A 469 -29.68 -3.38 32.76
C LEU A 469 -28.30 -4.05 32.53
N ASP A 470 -27.66 -4.51 33.60
CA ASP A 470 -26.32 -5.11 33.51
C ASP A 470 -26.37 -6.58 33.09
N ALA A 471 -27.34 -7.37 33.57
CA ALA A 471 -27.43 -8.80 33.24
C ALA A 471 -27.74 -9.04 31.74
N GLN A 472 -28.75 -8.32 31.22
CA GLN A 472 -29.15 -8.46 29.80
C GLN A 472 -28.05 -8.02 28.79
N LYS A 473 -27.24 -7.00 29.15
CA LYS A 473 -26.18 -6.50 28.29
C LYS A 473 -24.85 -7.22 28.45
N GLN A 474 -24.66 -8.04 29.48
CA GLN A 474 -23.45 -8.89 29.57
C GLN A 474 -23.50 -10.06 28.60
N ASP A 475 -24.66 -10.62 28.31
CA ASP A 475 -24.87 -11.67 27.30
C ASP A 475 -24.71 -11.18 25.87
N GLU A 476 -24.67 -9.84 25.65
CA GLU A 476 -24.56 -9.22 24.34
C GLU A 476 -23.11 -8.97 23.90
N CYS A 477 -22.16 -9.03 24.84
CA CYS A 477 -20.76 -8.79 24.51
C CYS A 477 -20.21 -9.86 23.58
N GLY A 478 -19.52 -9.43 22.54
CA GLY A 478 -18.88 -10.31 21.58
C GLY A 478 -19.78 -10.84 20.47
N VAL A 479 -21.07 -10.45 20.46
CA VAL A 479 -22.03 -10.87 19.43
C VAL A 479 -22.18 -9.77 18.38
N TYR A 480 -22.19 -10.15 17.11
CA TYR A 480 -22.55 -9.29 15.97
C TYR A 480 -23.24 -10.13 14.89
N PHE A 481 -23.94 -9.45 14.00
CA PHE A 481 -24.68 -10.09 12.93
C PHE A 481 -24.10 -9.65 11.58
N LEU A 482 -23.84 -10.64 10.71
CA LEU A 482 -23.57 -10.39 9.31
C LEU A 482 -24.88 -10.57 8.54
N ARG A 483 -25.07 -9.73 7.53
CA ARG A 483 -26.22 -9.77 6.62
C ARG A 483 -25.71 -10.04 5.20
N THR A 484 -26.41 -10.92 4.46
CA THR A 484 -26.11 -11.26 3.08
C THR A 484 -27.38 -11.56 2.31
N CYS A 485 -27.35 -11.37 0.99
CA CYS A 485 -28.42 -11.81 0.07
C CYS A 485 -28.16 -13.22 -0.50
N ILE A 486 -27.00 -13.82 -0.21
CA ILE A 486 -26.61 -15.13 -0.76
C ILE A 486 -27.30 -16.24 0.02
N LYS A 487 -28.29 -16.91 -0.59
CA LYS A 487 -29.22 -17.83 0.10
C LYS A 487 -28.62 -19.20 0.45
N GLU A 488 -27.78 -19.75 -0.40
CA GLU A 488 -27.30 -21.14 -0.30
C GLU A 488 -25.83 -21.24 0.15
N THR A 489 -25.38 -20.33 0.99
CA THR A 489 -23.98 -20.25 1.38
C THR A 489 -23.76 -20.85 2.77
N GLU A 490 -22.66 -21.57 2.94
CA GLU A 490 -22.19 -22.06 4.23
C GLU A 490 -21.81 -20.91 5.18
N GLU A 491 -22.10 -21.06 6.45
CA GLU A 491 -21.82 -20.09 7.51
C GLU A 491 -20.34 -19.69 7.54
N THR A 492 -19.47 -20.67 7.37
CA THR A 492 -18.00 -20.50 7.30
C THR A 492 -17.57 -19.60 6.18
N LEU A 493 -18.20 -19.73 5.00
CA LEU A 493 -17.86 -18.93 3.82
C LEU A 493 -18.29 -17.48 4.00
N VAL A 494 -19.50 -17.20 4.49
CA VAL A 494 -19.97 -15.82 4.77
C VAL A 494 -19.05 -15.13 5.78
N TRP A 495 -18.66 -15.84 6.83
CA TRP A 495 -17.74 -15.31 7.83
C TRP A 495 -16.35 -15.05 7.25
N THR A 496 -15.85 -15.94 6.41
CA THR A 496 -14.55 -15.78 5.72
C THR A 496 -14.57 -14.60 4.77
N ILE A 497 -15.61 -14.47 3.94
CA ILE A 497 -15.81 -13.33 3.04
C ILE A 497 -15.83 -12.01 3.83
N TYR A 498 -16.59 -11.94 4.91
CA TYR A 498 -16.61 -10.72 5.73
C TYR A 498 -15.23 -10.39 6.33
N ASN A 499 -14.48 -11.40 6.78
CA ASN A 499 -13.15 -11.16 7.35
C ASN A 499 -12.12 -10.61 6.35
N CYS A 500 -12.38 -10.72 5.04
CA CYS A 500 -11.55 -10.09 4.02
C CYS A 500 -11.57 -8.54 4.12
N ILE A 501 -12.57 -7.94 4.79
CA ILE A 501 -12.62 -6.48 5.01
C ILE A 501 -11.37 -5.94 5.73
N ARG A 502 -10.70 -6.79 6.51
CA ARG A 502 -9.42 -6.44 7.14
C ARG A 502 -8.30 -6.14 6.14
N ASN A 503 -8.45 -6.60 4.90
CA ASN A 503 -7.47 -6.34 3.85
C ASN A 503 -7.58 -4.90 3.36
N VAL A 504 -8.81 -4.36 3.21
CA VAL A 504 -9.00 -2.94 2.90
C VAL A 504 -8.55 -2.03 4.06
N GLU A 505 -8.79 -2.45 5.31
CA GLU A 505 -8.25 -1.74 6.48
C GLU A 505 -6.71 -1.71 6.46
N SER A 506 -6.07 -2.82 6.07
CA SER A 506 -4.61 -2.90 5.90
C SER A 506 -4.12 -1.99 4.78
N SER A 507 -4.86 -1.90 3.65
CA SER A 507 -4.55 -0.99 2.55
C SER A 507 -4.59 0.47 2.99
N PHE A 508 -5.63 0.86 3.73
CA PHE A 508 -5.71 2.21 4.29
C PHE A 508 -4.62 2.49 5.33
N ARG A 509 -4.24 1.50 6.13
CA ARG A 509 -3.12 1.65 7.06
C ARG A 509 -1.81 1.91 6.31
N THR A 510 -1.54 1.16 5.26
CA THR A 510 -0.36 1.37 4.41
C THR A 510 -0.35 2.77 3.80
N LEU A 511 -1.48 3.23 3.23
CA LEU A 511 -1.60 4.57 2.67
C LEU A 511 -1.36 5.67 3.71
N LYS A 512 -1.94 5.54 4.91
CA LYS A 512 -1.87 6.56 5.97
C LYS A 512 -0.53 6.57 6.71
N THR A 513 0.04 5.40 6.94
CA THR A 513 1.20 5.21 7.82
C THR A 513 2.49 5.05 7.04
N ASP A 514 2.51 4.16 6.04
CA ASP A 514 3.74 3.87 5.30
C ASP A 514 4.00 4.89 4.19
N LEU A 515 2.92 5.43 3.59
CA LEU A 515 2.99 6.39 2.47
C LEU A 515 2.63 7.83 2.88
N ASP A 516 2.46 8.11 4.16
CA ASP A 516 2.19 9.44 4.73
C ASP A 516 1.18 10.27 3.91
N LEU A 517 0.02 9.68 3.59
CA LEU A 517 -1.01 10.34 2.76
C LEU A 517 -1.62 11.57 3.45
N ARG A 518 -1.29 11.79 4.69
CA ARG A 518 -1.76 12.90 5.57
C ARG A 518 -0.66 13.36 6.51
N PRO A 519 -0.65 14.62 6.91
CA PRO A 519 -1.58 15.70 6.53
C PRO A 519 -1.39 16.21 5.09
N ILE A 520 -2.43 16.84 4.53
CA ILE A 520 -2.40 17.42 3.19
C ILE A 520 -2.12 18.93 3.32
N PHE A 521 -1.04 19.41 2.67
CA PHE A 521 -0.63 20.80 2.69
C PHE A 521 -1.06 21.58 1.44
N HIS A 522 -1.51 20.91 0.38
CA HIS A 522 -1.86 21.52 -0.90
C HIS A 522 -3.02 22.53 -0.78
N LYS A 523 -2.95 23.62 -1.54
CA LYS A 523 -3.91 24.72 -1.48
C LYS A 523 -5.05 24.59 -2.50
N THR A 524 -4.81 23.92 -3.61
CA THR A 524 -5.80 23.73 -4.69
C THR A 524 -6.35 22.30 -4.70
N ASP A 525 -7.52 22.14 -5.28
CA ASP A 525 -8.16 20.84 -5.39
C ASP A 525 -7.38 19.92 -6.35
N GLU A 526 -6.86 20.47 -7.47
CA GLU A 526 -6.08 19.72 -8.44
C GLU A 526 -4.80 19.17 -7.82
N ALA A 527 -4.08 19.98 -7.03
CA ALA A 527 -2.87 19.53 -6.34
C ALA A 527 -3.20 18.50 -5.25
N THR A 528 -4.33 18.63 -4.57
CA THR A 528 -4.82 17.68 -3.57
C THR A 528 -5.15 16.32 -4.23
N GLN A 529 -5.86 16.34 -5.34
CA GLN A 529 -6.22 15.15 -6.10
C GLN A 529 -4.98 14.45 -6.67
N ALA A 530 -4.05 15.23 -7.21
CA ALA A 530 -2.78 14.71 -7.72
C ALA A 530 -1.93 14.05 -6.61
N HIS A 531 -1.85 14.66 -5.42
CA HIS A 531 -1.16 14.11 -4.26
C HIS A 531 -1.77 12.78 -3.80
N LEU A 532 -3.09 12.72 -3.69
CA LEU A 532 -3.78 11.49 -3.30
C LEU A 532 -3.57 10.39 -4.34
N HIS A 533 -3.68 10.71 -5.62
CA HIS A 533 -3.45 9.75 -6.70
C HIS A 533 -2.00 9.26 -6.76
N LEU A 534 -1.01 10.14 -6.58
CA LEU A 534 0.40 9.75 -6.48
C LEU A 534 0.62 8.74 -5.33
N GLY A 535 -0.05 8.97 -4.19
CA GLY A 535 -0.05 8.01 -3.09
C GLY A 535 -0.66 6.65 -3.46
N LEU A 536 -1.73 6.64 -4.26
CA LEU A 536 -2.32 5.40 -4.77
C LEU A 536 -1.39 4.68 -5.75
N LEU A 537 -0.69 5.39 -6.63
CA LEU A 537 0.31 4.79 -7.52
C LEU A 537 1.49 4.18 -6.74
N ALA A 538 1.97 4.88 -5.72
CA ALA A 538 2.97 4.33 -4.80
C ALA A 538 2.45 3.09 -4.06
N TYR A 539 1.18 3.10 -3.65
CA TYR A 539 0.54 1.94 -3.03
C TYR A 539 0.49 0.72 -3.97
N TRP A 540 0.23 0.91 -5.28
CA TRP A 540 0.29 -0.17 -6.26
C TRP A 540 1.66 -0.85 -6.26
N VAL A 541 2.74 -0.06 -6.24
CA VAL A 541 4.12 -0.56 -6.18
C VAL A 541 4.34 -1.36 -4.89
N VAL A 542 3.98 -0.77 -3.76
CA VAL A 542 4.13 -1.38 -2.42
C VAL A 542 3.34 -2.68 -2.32
N ASN A 543 2.07 -2.67 -2.75
CA ASN A 543 1.23 -3.86 -2.67
C ASN A 543 1.73 -4.98 -3.60
N THR A 544 2.22 -4.63 -4.79
CA THR A 544 2.82 -5.59 -5.74
C THR A 544 4.02 -6.32 -5.12
N VAL A 545 4.91 -5.60 -4.47
CA VAL A 545 6.07 -6.20 -3.79
C VAL A 545 5.63 -7.05 -2.60
N ARG A 546 4.78 -6.49 -1.72
CA ARG A 546 4.32 -7.18 -0.51
C ARG A 546 3.51 -8.43 -0.82
N TYR A 547 2.63 -8.40 -1.81
CA TYR A 547 1.86 -9.55 -2.26
C TYR A 547 2.77 -10.70 -2.70
N GLN A 548 3.75 -10.42 -3.57
CA GLN A 548 4.70 -11.43 -4.04
C GLN A 548 5.55 -12.01 -2.90
N LEU A 549 5.99 -11.18 -1.94
CA LEU A 549 6.72 -11.65 -0.76
C LEU A 549 5.84 -12.51 0.16
N GLN A 550 4.56 -12.14 0.35
CA GLN A 550 3.61 -12.93 1.13
C GLN A 550 3.36 -14.32 0.53
N GLN A 551 3.33 -14.44 -0.81
CA GLN A 551 3.25 -15.73 -1.50
C GLN A 551 4.49 -16.62 -1.25
N LYS A 552 5.57 -16.05 -0.73
CA LYS A 552 6.81 -16.72 -0.31
C LYS A 552 6.96 -16.76 1.22
N GLU A 553 5.86 -16.56 1.95
CA GLU A 553 5.79 -16.55 3.42
C GLU A 553 6.62 -15.44 4.10
N ILE A 554 7.14 -14.46 3.34
CA ILE A 554 7.86 -13.31 3.86
C ILE A 554 6.84 -12.22 4.22
N LYS A 555 6.55 -12.09 5.52
CA LYS A 555 5.56 -11.16 6.07
C LYS A 555 6.25 -9.97 6.71
N SER A 556 6.77 -9.04 5.91
CA SER A 556 7.40 -7.81 6.38
C SER A 556 6.54 -6.59 6.09
N GLU A 557 6.53 -5.62 7.00
CA GLU A 557 5.93 -4.31 6.74
C GLU A 557 6.79 -3.51 5.77
N TRP A 558 6.16 -2.58 5.02
CA TRP A 558 6.86 -1.86 3.96
C TRP A 558 8.07 -1.07 4.48
N ARG A 559 7.94 -0.38 5.60
CA ARG A 559 9.06 0.36 6.23
C ARG A 559 10.26 -0.53 6.56
N GLU A 560 10.00 -1.76 6.99
CA GLU A 560 11.08 -2.72 7.26
C GLU A 560 11.75 -3.19 5.97
N ILE A 561 10.96 -3.41 4.90
CA ILE A 561 11.51 -3.74 3.58
C ILE A 561 12.41 -2.60 3.11
N VAL A 562 11.94 -1.35 3.15
CA VAL A 562 12.73 -0.16 2.77
C VAL A 562 14.01 -0.07 3.60
N ARG A 563 13.93 -0.26 4.93
CA ARG A 563 15.09 -0.23 5.82
C ARG A 563 16.15 -1.27 5.44
N VAL A 564 15.72 -2.50 5.16
CA VAL A 564 16.61 -3.59 4.75
C VAL A 564 17.23 -3.29 3.38
N MET A 565 16.42 -2.87 2.42
CA MET A 565 16.89 -2.60 1.06
C MET A 565 17.84 -1.41 1.00
N ASN A 566 17.65 -0.39 1.83
CA ASN A 566 18.50 0.81 1.88
C ASN A 566 19.88 0.56 2.52
N THR A 567 20.21 -0.67 2.94
CA THR A 567 21.60 -1.07 3.21
C THR A 567 22.44 -1.08 1.93
N GLN A 568 21.82 -1.32 0.77
CA GLN A 568 22.47 -1.24 -0.53
C GLN A 568 22.57 0.23 -0.99
N LYS A 569 23.80 0.69 -1.20
CA LYS A 569 24.13 2.06 -1.57
C LYS A 569 24.82 2.11 -2.94
N CYS A 570 24.71 3.23 -3.60
CA CYS A 570 25.53 3.57 -4.75
C CYS A 570 26.63 4.54 -4.31
N VAL A 571 27.87 4.29 -4.73
CA VAL A 571 29.05 5.06 -4.29
C VAL A 571 29.96 5.34 -5.46
N THR A 572 30.56 6.53 -5.48
CA THR A 572 31.64 6.89 -6.39
C THR A 572 32.97 6.76 -5.63
N THR A 573 33.77 5.78 -5.99
CA THR A 573 35.14 5.60 -5.49
C THR A 573 36.10 6.29 -6.44
N THR A 574 36.94 7.18 -5.92
CA THR A 574 38.01 7.85 -6.69
C THR A 574 39.36 7.47 -6.14
N VAL A 575 40.30 7.22 -7.01
CA VAL A 575 41.67 6.83 -6.66
C VAL A 575 42.62 7.33 -7.74
N GLN A 576 43.84 7.65 -7.38
CA GLN A 576 44.90 8.05 -8.33
C GLN A 576 45.75 6.84 -8.73
N ASN A 577 46.02 6.68 -10.03
CA ASN A 577 46.93 5.64 -10.50
C ASN A 577 48.40 6.13 -10.52
N THR A 578 49.32 5.23 -10.80
CA THR A 578 50.76 5.53 -10.90
C THR A 578 51.12 6.50 -12.01
N ARG A 579 50.22 6.77 -12.94
CA ARG A 579 50.34 7.79 -14.00
C ARG A 579 49.78 9.14 -13.59
N GLU A 580 49.50 9.33 -12.30
CA GLU A 580 48.86 10.54 -11.73
C GLU A 580 47.47 10.88 -12.33
N GLN A 581 46.78 9.89 -12.91
CA GLN A 581 45.43 10.05 -13.43
C GLN A 581 44.42 9.70 -12.37
N TRP A 582 43.33 10.46 -12.28
CA TRP A 582 42.22 10.13 -11.37
C TRP A 582 41.28 9.15 -12.04
N ILE A 583 41.15 7.99 -11.42
CA ILE A 583 40.14 6.97 -11.78
C ILE A 583 38.93 7.18 -10.89
N SER A 584 37.77 7.32 -11.49
CA SER A 584 36.49 7.43 -10.81
C SER A 584 35.62 6.23 -11.19
N ILE A 585 35.19 5.46 -10.19
CA ILE A 585 34.36 4.27 -10.37
C ILE A 585 33.06 4.46 -9.59
N ARG A 586 31.93 4.54 -10.31
CA ARG A 586 30.61 4.56 -9.71
C ARG A 586 30.00 3.16 -9.76
N LYS A 587 29.67 2.60 -8.59
CA LYS A 587 29.18 1.23 -8.44
C LYS A 587 28.20 1.15 -7.27
N CYS A 588 27.30 0.17 -7.31
CA CYS A 588 26.48 -0.17 -6.17
C CYS A 588 27.23 -1.13 -5.26
N SER A 589 27.01 -1.00 -3.95
CA SER A 589 27.47 -2.01 -3.00
C SER A 589 26.76 -3.34 -3.24
N GLU A 590 27.40 -4.43 -2.86
CA GLU A 590 26.72 -5.72 -2.80
C GLU A 590 25.59 -5.64 -1.75
N PRO A 591 24.43 -6.20 -2.04
CA PRO A 591 23.33 -6.22 -1.07
C PRO A 591 23.62 -7.20 0.08
N GLU A 592 23.23 -6.83 1.26
CA GLU A 592 23.27 -7.69 2.46
C GLU A 592 22.36 -8.92 2.29
N GLU A 593 22.62 -9.99 3.05
CA GLU A 593 21.89 -11.26 2.96
C GLU A 593 20.36 -11.10 2.99
N LYS A 594 19.84 -10.23 3.89
CA LYS A 594 18.40 -9.97 3.98
C LYS A 594 17.83 -9.31 2.74
N ALA A 595 18.58 -8.37 2.15
CA ALA A 595 18.19 -7.71 0.91
C ALA A 595 18.23 -8.68 -0.29
N LEU A 596 19.24 -9.55 -0.34
CA LEU A 596 19.36 -10.61 -1.35
C LEU A 596 18.18 -11.57 -1.30
N ARG A 597 17.78 -12.01 -0.11
CA ARG A 597 16.60 -12.87 0.07
C ARG A 597 15.32 -12.22 -0.50
N ILE A 598 15.17 -10.89 -0.36
CA ILE A 598 14.05 -10.16 -0.95
C ILE A 598 14.14 -10.15 -2.48
N TYR A 599 15.31 -9.85 -3.05
CA TYR A 599 15.51 -9.89 -4.50
C TYR A 599 15.26 -11.28 -5.08
N ASP A 600 15.77 -12.32 -4.44
CA ASP A 600 15.59 -13.73 -4.88
C ASP A 600 14.13 -14.16 -4.80
N ALA A 601 13.42 -13.83 -3.72
CA ALA A 601 12.01 -14.14 -3.55
C ALA A 601 11.15 -13.51 -4.65
N LEU A 602 11.47 -12.28 -5.05
CA LEU A 602 10.80 -11.53 -6.12
C LEU A 602 11.31 -11.89 -7.51
N ARG A 603 12.43 -12.59 -7.62
CA ARG A 603 13.16 -12.83 -8.87
C ARG A 603 13.57 -11.54 -9.56
N TYR A 604 13.93 -10.53 -8.76
CA TYR A 604 14.42 -9.24 -9.23
C TYR A 604 15.95 -9.24 -9.31
N LYS A 605 16.47 -8.36 -10.15
CA LYS A 605 17.92 -8.16 -10.25
C LYS A 605 18.41 -7.37 -9.03
N TYR A 606 19.50 -7.81 -8.40
CA TYR A 606 20.09 -7.09 -7.26
C TYR A 606 21.08 -5.97 -7.68
N ALA A 607 21.64 -6.03 -8.90
CA ALA A 607 22.53 -5.00 -9.43
C ALA A 607 21.75 -4.04 -10.32
N PRO A 608 21.51 -2.79 -9.89
CA PRO A 608 20.73 -1.82 -10.65
C PRO A 608 21.44 -1.33 -11.91
N PHE A 609 22.76 -1.16 -11.87
CA PHE A 609 23.60 -0.83 -13.01
C PHE A 609 25.00 -1.38 -12.84
N ILE A 610 25.70 -1.49 -13.96
CA ILE A 610 27.08 -1.93 -14.00
C ILE A 610 27.99 -0.75 -13.67
N ARG A 611 29.19 -1.10 -13.22
CA ARG A 611 30.28 -0.17 -12.97
C ARG A 611 30.44 0.87 -14.08
N LYS A 612 30.33 2.16 -13.77
CA LYS A 612 30.73 3.25 -14.62
C LYS A 612 32.13 3.68 -14.22
N LYS A 613 33.09 3.62 -15.17
CA LYS A 613 34.49 4.06 -14.95
C LYS A 613 34.76 5.28 -15.80
N SER A 614 35.40 6.28 -15.23
CA SER A 614 35.98 7.43 -15.94
C SER A 614 37.42 7.66 -15.50
N VAL A 615 38.27 8.06 -16.44
CA VAL A 615 39.67 8.36 -16.16
C VAL A 615 39.91 9.81 -16.59
N VAL A 616 40.31 10.64 -15.61
CA VAL A 616 40.60 12.06 -15.87
C VAL A 616 42.11 12.26 -15.78
N PRO A 617 42.80 12.71 -16.86
CA PRO A 617 44.21 13.04 -16.80
C PRO A 617 44.42 14.23 -15.83
N LYS A 618 45.63 14.31 -15.27
CA LYS A 618 46.05 15.46 -14.46
C LYS A 618 45.84 16.74 -15.29
N PRO A 619 45.20 17.79 -14.76
CA PRO A 619 45.11 19.04 -15.49
C PRO A 619 46.51 19.55 -15.75
N THR A 620 46.86 19.73 -17.03
CA THR A 620 48.11 20.35 -17.41
C THR A 620 48.05 21.83 -17.01
N ILE A 621 48.68 22.19 -15.91
CA ILE A 621 48.81 23.59 -15.53
C ILE A 621 49.69 24.25 -16.60
N LYS A 622 49.07 24.97 -17.53
CA LYS A 622 49.81 25.91 -18.35
C LYS A 622 50.44 26.93 -17.40
N LYS A 623 51.75 26.89 -17.30
CA LYS A 623 52.53 27.94 -16.61
C LYS A 623 52.28 29.24 -17.36
N ASN A 624 51.27 29.98 -17.01
CA ASN A 624 51.02 31.41 -17.22
C ASN A 624 49.54 31.69 -16.97
N GLU A 625 49.23 31.88 -15.70
CA GLU A 625 48.11 32.76 -15.31
C GLU A 625 48.30 33.16 -13.83
N VAL A 626 48.61 34.41 -13.71
CA VAL A 626 48.48 35.41 -12.67
C VAL A 626 47.92 34.94 -11.34
N VAL A 627 48.75 35.11 -10.31
CA VAL A 627 48.37 35.09 -8.89
C VAL A 627 47.28 36.14 -8.65
N VAL A 628 46.05 35.69 -8.38
CA VAL A 628 45.03 36.55 -7.76
C VAL A 628 45.12 36.34 -6.27
N ASN A 629 45.66 37.39 -5.59
CA ASN A 629 45.65 37.49 -4.13
C ASN A 629 44.22 37.57 -3.62
N TYR A 630 43.79 36.55 -2.87
CA TYR A 630 42.60 36.71 -2.00
C TYR A 630 43.04 37.38 -0.70
N GLN A 631 42.75 38.69 -0.57
CA GLN A 631 42.70 39.36 0.71
C GLN A 631 41.46 38.90 1.46
N PHE A 632 41.67 38.27 2.60
CA PHE A 632 40.61 38.07 3.60
C PHE A 632 40.24 39.44 4.17
N MET A 633 39.02 39.90 3.95
CA MET A 633 38.41 40.93 4.76
C MET A 633 37.64 40.27 5.89
N ASN A 634 38.13 40.41 7.10
CA ASN A 634 37.37 40.24 8.33
C ASN A 634 36.33 41.34 8.46
N GLY A 635 35.07 40.99 8.74
CA GLY A 635 33.99 41.89 9.07
C GLY A 635 32.75 41.08 9.37
#